data_c025da1b9a2aa6060466d8a4f1c0e8c6
#
_entry.id   c025da1b9a2aa6060466d8a4f1c0e8c6
#
_cell.length_a   1.000
_cell.length_b   1.000
_cell.length_c   1.000
_cell.angle_alpha   90.00
_cell.angle_beta   90.00
_cell.angle_gamma   90.00
#
_symmetry.space_group_name_H-M   'P 1'
#
loop_
_entity.id
_entity.type
_entity.pdbx_description
1 polymer ?
#
loop_
_entity_poly.entity_id
_entity_poly.type
_entity_poly.pdbx_seq_one_letter_code
_entity_poly.pdbx_strand_id
1 'polypeptide(L)'
;MLDGAMGTMIQSYGLTEDDFRGMRFADSNVEIKGNNDMLTITRPDVILDIHRRYLRAGADIISTNTFSSQRISEADYQLEDVSREMAYEGTRLARQAADEFSTPARPRFVAGSVGPTNKTCSMSPDVSNPALRELTYDQLFAAYSEQIEALVDGGVDVLLIETIFDTLNAKVAVDAATDVIRRLDRDVPIMMSVTVSDLAGRTLSGQTLDAFLASISTYNIFSVGLNCSFGARQMKPFLAHLARKAPYYVSCHPNAGLPNSLGLYDETADSMAPQIAEYVNEGLVNIIGGCCGTTDEFIARYVPIVEGVKPRQPMPRSSTMWLSGLELLDVTPEVGFVNVGERCNVAGSRKFLRLIKEKNYQEALSIARKQVEDGAQVIDINMDDGLLDAREEMTTFLNLVASEPDIARVPIMIDSSKWDVITAGLKCVQGKCIVNSISLKEGEEVFLSHARDVMRYGAAVVVMCFDEEGQATTYERRIEIAQRAYRLLTEVVGMNPLDIIFDPNVLAIATGMEEHDAYAADFIRATEWIRTNLPGAHVSGGVSNLSFSFRGNNWIREAMHAVFLYHAISKGMDFGIVNPATKVLYSDIPSAELEIIEDVVLNRRKDAAERLIALAEKIKAEQEATGSAASSSAAQHEQWRDLPLAERLQYALVKGIGDYLEADLAEALTVYPKAVNIIEGPLMDGMNTVGQLFGSGKMFLPQVVKTARTMKQAVAILQPHIEEGRTEGTAKAGKVLIATVKGDVHDIGKNIVGVVMACNNYEVIDMGVMVPPEQIVRKAIEEKVDIIGLSGLITPSLEEMVNVVREMEKAGLHIPVMIGGATTSELHVALKIAPVYGGPVVWMKDASQNPLVAQRLLSDGGSEDIQHNLNEKYAHMRDEYNSKQQQLSSIDEARKNKLNLW
;
A
#
# COMPACT_ATOMS: atom_id res chain seq x y z
N MET A 1 -28.22 -9.54 -4.68
CA MET A 1 -27.32 -10.10 -5.71
C MET A 1 -26.74 -8.97 -6.52
N LEU A 2 -25.41 -8.85 -6.58
CA LEU A 2 -24.69 -8.00 -7.53
C LEU A 2 -24.52 -8.81 -8.84
N ASP A 3 -24.20 -8.12 -9.94
CA ASP A 3 -23.91 -8.73 -11.24
C ASP A 3 -22.53 -9.43 -11.30
N GLY A 4 -22.13 -9.81 -12.51
CA GLY A 4 -20.84 -10.42 -12.81
C GLY A 4 -19.95 -9.52 -13.67
N ALA A 5 -18.93 -10.10 -14.27
CA ALA A 5 -17.89 -9.39 -14.99
C ALA A 5 -18.38 -8.73 -16.27
N MET A 6 -18.39 -7.43 -16.35
CA MET A 6 -18.70 -6.65 -17.55
C MET A 6 -17.70 -6.97 -18.67
N GLY A 7 -16.41 -6.93 -18.40
CA GLY A 7 -15.36 -7.20 -19.38
C GLY A 7 -15.44 -8.60 -19.99
N THR A 8 -15.72 -9.63 -19.20
CA THR A 8 -15.93 -11.01 -19.69
C THR A 8 -17.12 -11.11 -20.64
N MET A 9 -18.20 -10.41 -20.30
CA MET A 9 -19.38 -10.37 -21.19
C MET A 9 -19.07 -9.63 -22.50
N ILE A 10 -18.40 -8.50 -22.46
CA ILE A 10 -17.97 -7.73 -23.64
C ILE A 10 -17.13 -8.63 -24.57
N GLN A 11 -16.18 -9.39 -24.04
CA GLN A 11 -15.34 -10.30 -24.82
C GLN A 11 -16.16 -11.32 -25.63
N SER A 12 -17.32 -11.77 -25.11
CA SER A 12 -18.18 -12.73 -25.80
C SER A 12 -18.82 -12.21 -27.11
N TYR A 13 -18.82 -10.88 -27.30
CA TYR A 13 -19.34 -10.25 -28.51
C TYR A 13 -18.32 -10.19 -29.66
N GLY A 14 -17.03 -10.47 -29.39
CA GLY A 14 -15.99 -10.49 -30.44
C GLY A 14 -15.80 -9.15 -31.16
N LEU A 15 -15.90 -8.04 -30.42
CA LEU A 15 -15.86 -6.69 -30.98
C LEU A 15 -14.48 -6.38 -31.59
N THR A 16 -14.49 -5.62 -32.67
CA THR A 16 -13.32 -5.18 -33.40
C THR A 16 -12.92 -3.75 -33.03
N GLU A 17 -11.72 -3.30 -33.46
CA GLU A 17 -11.30 -1.91 -33.25
C GLU A 17 -12.31 -0.92 -33.83
N ASP A 18 -12.96 -1.22 -34.96
CA ASP A 18 -13.97 -0.36 -35.55
C ASP A 18 -15.21 -0.23 -34.66
N ASP A 19 -15.57 -1.28 -33.90
CA ASP A 19 -16.64 -1.21 -32.92
C ASP A 19 -16.29 -0.29 -31.74
N PHE A 20 -15.03 -0.33 -31.27
CA PHE A 20 -14.55 0.55 -30.18
C PHE A 20 -14.45 2.01 -30.63
N ARG A 21 -14.02 2.26 -31.85
CA ARG A 21 -13.95 3.61 -32.44
C ARG A 21 -15.33 4.18 -32.74
N GLY A 22 -16.22 3.37 -33.26
CA GLY A 22 -17.46 3.84 -33.84
C GLY A 22 -17.21 4.92 -34.89
N MET A 23 -18.22 5.70 -35.25
CA MET A 23 -18.08 6.80 -36.17
C MET A 23 -17.37 8.02 -35.58
N ARG A 24 -17.52 8.24 -34.27
CA ARG A 24 -17.05 9.44 -33.60
C ARG A 24 -15.53 9.50 -33.43
N PHE A 25 -14.88 8.37 -33.28
CA PHE A 25 -13.44 8.26 -33.01
C PHE A 25 -12.70 7.52 -34.15
N ALA A 26 -13.29 7.49 -35.34
CA ALA A 26 -12.70 6.82 -36.49
C ALA A 26 -11.30 7.35 -36.84
N ASP A 27 -11.04 8.63 -36.60
CA ASP A 27 -9.77 9.31 -36.89
C ASP A 27 -8.79 9.31 -35.69
N SER A 28 -9.06 8.54 -34.62
CA SER A 28 -8.15 8.44 -33.46
C SER A 28 -6.75 7.97 -33.93
N ASN A 29 -5.71 8.65 -33.44
CA ASN A 29 -4.32 8.28 -33.69
C ASN A 29 -3.81 7.11 -32.85
N VAL A 30 -4.57 6.73 -31.80
CA VAL A 30 -4.27 5.61 -30.93
C VAL A 30 -5.34 4.53 -31.10
N GLU A 31 -4.98 3.29 -30.80
CA GLU A 31 -5.94 2.20 -30.76
C GLU A 31 -6.79 2.31 -29.50
N ILE A 32 -8.11 2.15 -29.66
CA ILE A 32 -9.09 2.27 -28.58
C ILE A 32 -9.54 0.90 -28.10
N LYS A 33 -9.32 -0.16 -28.87
CA LYS A 33 -9.66 -1.52 -28.46
C LYS A 33 -8.99 -1.88 -27.13
N GLY A 34 -9.79 -2.33 -26.18
CA GLY A 34 -9.37 -2.58 -24.80
C GLY A 34 -9.94 -1.56 -23.81
N ASN A 35 -10.31 -0.37 -24.27
CA ASN A 35 -11.08 0.58 -23.48
C ASN A 35 -12.58 0.17 -23.49
N ASN A 36 -12.93 -0.74 -22.57
CA ASN A 36 -14.29 -1.25 -22.49
C ASN A 36 -15.32 -0.18 -22.14
N ASP A 37 -14.94 0.84 -21.38
CA ASP A 37 -15.82 1.91 -20.96
C ASP A 37 -16.28 2.77 -22.14
N MET A 38 -15.43 2.87 -23.16
CA MET A 38 -15.72 3.58 -24.40
C MET A 38 -16.92 3.00 -25.15
N LEU A 39 -17.17 1.70 -25.02
CA LEU A 39 -18.32 1.02 -25.64
C LEU A 39 -19.66 1.56 -25.16
N THR A 40 -19.68 2.21 -24.00
CA THR A 40 -20.83 2.95 -23.51
C THR A 40 -21.31 4.01 -24.50
N ILE A 41 -20.36 4.65 -25.23
CA ILE A 41 -20.65 5.69 -26.23
C ILE A 41 -20.77 5.06 -27.62
N THR A 42 -19.87 4.15 -27.97
CA THR A 42 -19.76 3.63 -29.34
C THR A 42 -20.66 2.43 -29.63
N ARG A 43 -20.91 1.58 -28.62
CA ARG A 43 -21.77 0.40 -28.70
C ARG A 43 -22.71 0.30 -27.49
N PRO A 44 -23.54 1.32 -27.23
CA PRO A 44 -24.51 1.30 -26.12
C PRO A 44 -25.49 0.13 -26.19
N ASP A 45 -25.77 -0.41 -27.38
CA ASP A 45 -26.57 -1.59 -27.61
C ASP A 45 -25.99 -2.83 -26.89
N VAL A 46 -24.67 -3.03 -26.97
CA VAL A 46 -23.98 -4.15 -26.32
C VAL A 46 -24.02 -3.99 -24.80
N ILE A 47 -23.68 -2.83 -24.30
CA ILE A 47 -23.66 -2.57 -22.85
C ILE A 47 -25.07 -2.73 -22.25
N LEU A 48 -26.07 -2.19 -22.88
CA LEU A 48 -27.47 -2.33 -22.45
C LEU A 48 -27.94 -3.78 -22.47
N ASP A 49 -27.55 -4.56 -23.49
CA ASP A 49 -27.89 -6.00 -23.53
C ASP A 49 -27.22 -6.77 -22.40
N ILE A 50 -25.97 -6.50 -22.08
CA ILE A 50 -25.26 -7.12 -20.94
C ILE A 50 -25.98 -6.83 -19.62
N HIS A 51 -26.34 -5.57 -19.35
CA HIS A 51 -27.12 -5.21 -18.16
C HIS A 51 -28.44 -5.98 -18.09
N ARG A 52 -29.16 -6.07 -19.20
CA ARG A 52 -30.42 -6.82 -19.28
C ARG A 52 -30.22 -8.34 -19.05
N ARG A 53 -29.12 -8.91 -19.51
CA ARG A 53 -28.77 -10.31 -19.27
C ARG A 53 -28.57 -10.57 -17.79
N TYR A 54 -27.79 -9.73 -17.09
CA TYR A 54 -27.60 -9.87 -15.65
C TYR A 54 -28.91 -9.69 -14.86
N LEU A 55 -29.73 -8.74 -15.22
CA LEU A 55 -31.05 -8.53 -14.58
C LEU A 55 -32.01 -9.71 -14.81
N ARG A 56 -32.02 -10.30 -16.01
CA ARG A 56 -32.78 -11.55 -16.30
C ARG A 56 -32.26 -12.72 -15.48
N ALA A 57 -30.94 -12.82 -15.31
CA ALA A 57 -30.30 -13.84 -14.48
C ALA A 57 -30.65 -13.69 -13.00
N GLY A 58 -31.12 -12.52 -12.57
CA GLY A 58 -31.60 -12.27 -11.23
C GLY A 58 -30.72 -11.35 -10.36
N ALA A 59 -29.79 -10.61 -10.95
CA ALA A 59 -29.08 -9.56 -10.26
C ALA A 59 -30.05 -8.51 -9.73
N ASP A 60 -29.88 -8.05 -8.52
CA ASP A 60 -30.64 -6.96 -7.90
C ASP A 60 -29.92 -5.63 -8.02
N ILE A 61 -28.57 -5.67 -8.08
CA ILE A 61 -27.66 -4.55 -8.26
C ILE A 61 -26.86 -4.84 -9.53
N ILE A 62 -26.78 -3.87 -10.44
CA ILE A 62 -25.90 -3.92 -11.62
C ILE A 62 -24.87 -2.81 -11.55
N SER A 63 -23.63 -3.12 -11.92
CA SER A 63 -22.52 -2.18 -11.96
C SER A 63 -22.48 -1.43 -13.28
N THR A 64 -22.22 -0.13 -13.25
CA THR A 64 -22.04 0.65 -14.49
C THR A 64 -20.78 0.23 -15.23
N ASN A 65 -20.77 0.38 -16.56
CA ASN A 65 -19.57 0.18 -17.38
C ASN A 65 -18.67 1.42 -17.34
N THR A 66 -18.11 1.71 -16.17
CA THR A 66 -17.39 2.96 -15.89
C THR A 66 -16.14 2.75 -15.02
N PHE A 67 -15.62 1.54 -15.01
CA PHE A 67 -14.50 1.13 -14.16
C PHE A 67 -13.26 2.02 -14.31
N SER A 68 -12.92 2.39 -15.55
CA SER A 68 -11.78 3.23 -15.89
C SER A 68 -12.17 4.63 -16.38
N SER A 69 -13.45 5.02 -16.30
CA SER A 69 -13.99 6.28 -16.83
C SER A 69 -13.54 7.50 -16.04
N GLN A 70 -12.23 7.65 -15.83
CA GLN A 70 -11.61 8.81 -15.20
C GLN A 70 -10.38 9.26 -15.99
N ARG A 71 -10.13 10.58 -16.04
CA ARG A 71 -9.15 11.20 -16.93
C ARG A 71 -7.71 10.69 -16.82
N ILE A 72 -7.32 10.10 -15.69
CA ILE A 72 -5.96 9.57 -15.51
C ILE A 72 -5.78 8.27 -16.30
N SER A 73 -6.74 7.34 -16.26
CA SER A 73 -6.71 6.11 -17.07
C SER A 73 -7.02 6.38 -18.52
N GLU A 74 -7.94 7.31 -18.82
CA GLU A 74 -8.30 7.67 -20.17
C GLU A 74 -7.18 8.44 -20.94
N ALA A 75 -6.19 8.97 -20.21
CA ALA A 75 -5.02 9.59 -20.81
C ALA A 75 -4.21 8.60 -21.69
N ASP A 76 -4.20 7.31 -21.34
CA ASP A 76 -3.53 6.27 -22.12
C ASP A 76 -4.15 6.12 -23.53
N TYR A 77 -5.43 6.46 -23.65
CA TYR A 77 -6.19 6.45 -24.91
C TYR A 77 -6.34 7.83 -25.54
N GLN A 78 -5.78 8.89 -24.95
CA GLN A 78 -5.98 10.30 -25.35
C GLN A 78 -7.46 10.70 -25.33
N LEU A 79 -8.20 10.18 -24.33
CA LEU A 79 -9.64 10.34 -24.19
C LEU A 79 -10.04 11.00 -22.85
N GLU A 80 -9.11 11.75 -22.24
CA GLU A 80 -9.32 12.39 -20.93
C GLU A 80 -10.57 13.29 -20.90
N ASP A 81 -10.84 13.98 -22.02
CA ASP A 81 -11.97 14.90 -22.12
C ASP A 81 -13.32 14.19 -22.34
N VAL A 82 -13.30 12.87 -22.58
CA VAL A 82 -14.49 12.05 -22.78
C VAL A 82 -14.87 11.28 -21.50
N SER A 83 -13.99 11.23 -20.53
CA SER A 83 -14.14 10.43 -19.29
C SER A 83 -15.44 10.74 -18.54
N ARG A 84 -15.79 12.03 -18.36
CA ARG A 84 -17.03 12.44 -17.71
C ARG A 84 -18.28 11.98 -18.48
N GLU A 85 -18.25 12.06 -19.81
CA GLU A 85 -19.35 11.59 -20.67
C GLU A 85 -19.52 10.08 -20.57
N MET A 86 -18.41 9.31 -20.59
CA MET A 86 -18.44 7.86 -20.41
C MET A 86 -19.08 7.48 -19.07
N ALA A 87 -18.69 8.13 -17.99
CA ALA A 87 -19.23 7.87 -16.66
C ALA A 87 -20.74 8.18 -16.59
N TYR A 88 -21.16 9.29 -17.15
CA TYR A 88 -22.58 9.70 -17.20
C TYR A 88 -23.43 8.74 -18.05
N GLU A 89 -23.01 8.48 -19.29
CA GLU A 89 -23.77 7.62 -20.20
C GLU A 89 -23.77 6.14 -19.73
N GLY A 90 -22.68 5.68 -19.13
CA GLY A 90 -22.63 4.34 -18.52
C GLY A 90 -23.65 4.17 -17.41
N THR A 91 -23.79 5.20 -16.58
CA THR A 91 -24.82 5.21 -15.54
C THR A 91 -26.22 5.25 -16.13
N ARG A 92 -26.44 6.09 -17.15
CA ARG A 92 -27.74 6.23 -17.81
C ARG A 92 -28.21 4.92 -18.43
N LEU A 93 -27.30 4.16 -19.08
CA LEU A 93 -27.63 2.86 -19.65
C LEU A 93 -27.98 1.82 -18.57
N ALA A 94 -27.20 1.77 -17.48
CA ALA A 94 -27.49 0.89 -16.36
C ALA A 94 -28.82 1.26 -15.69
N ARG A 95 -29.09 2.56 -15.49
CA ARG A 95 -30.37 3.05 -14.96
C ARG A 95 -31.54 2.64 -15.83
N GLN A 96 -31.43 2.84 -17.15
CA GLN A 96 -32.43 2.40 -18.11
C GLN A 96 -32.76 0.90 -17.95
N ALA A 97 -31.73 0.05 -17.92
CA ALA A 97 -31.93 -1.37 -17.74
C ALA A 97 -32.57 -1.71 -16.39
N ALA A 98 -32.09 -1.09 -15.31
CA ALA A 98 -32.62 -1.33 -13.97
C ALA A 98 -34.12 -0.94 -13.87
N ASP A 99 -34.50 0.17 -14.47
CA ASP A 99 -35.89 0.64 -14.47
C ASP A 99 -36.82 -0.29 -15.26
N GLU A 100 -36.36 -0.88 -16.39
CA GLU A 100 -37.11 -1.85 -17.19
C GLU A 100 -37.45 -3.12 -16.36
N PHE A 101 -36.58 -3.51 -15.42
CA PHE A 101 -36.73 -4.73 -14.63
C PHE A 101 -37.20 -4.48 -13.19
N SER A 102 -37.26 -3.24 -12.75
CA SER A 102 -37.66 -2.86 -11.40
C SER A 102 -39.15 -3.03 -11.21
N THR A 103 -39.53 -3.61 -10.08
CA THR A 103 -40.94 -3.70 -9.65
C THR A 103 -41.03 -3.27 -8.18
N PRO A 104 -42.24 -2.88 -7.68
CA PRO A 104 -42.39 -2.57 -6.24
C PRO A 104 -42.01 -3.72 -5.31
N ALA A 105 -42.17 -4.96 -5.76
CA ALA A 105 -41.80 -6.15 -4.98
C ALA A 105 -40.32 -6.52 -5.09
N ARG A 106 -39.66 -6.11 -6.17
CA ARG A 106 -38.24 -6.36 -6.41
C ARG A 106 -37.59 -5.19 -7.13
N PRO A 107 -37.20 -4.15 -6.39
CA PRO A 107 -36.48 -3.02 -6.97
C PRO A 107 -35.10 -3.45 -7.48
N ARG A 108 -34.57 -2.76 -8.50
CA ARG A 108 -33.25 -2.95 -9.06
C ARG A 108 -32.42 -1.70 -8.82
N PHE A 109 -31.15 -1.88 -8.49
CA PHE A 109 -30.25 -0.81 -8.12
C PHE A 109 -29.09 -0.73 -9.08
N VAL A 110 -28.53 0.47 -9.21
CA VAL A 110 -27.34 0.78 -10.02
C VAL A 110 -26.18 1.16 -9.11
N ALA A 111 -25.12 0.39 -9.19
CA ALA A 111 -23.85 0.67 -8.53
C ALA A 111 -22.92 1.40 -9.51
N GLY A 112 -22.54 2.63 -9.17
CA GLY A 112 -21.55 3.39 -9.93
C GLY A 112 -20.16 2.83 -9.70
N SER A 113 -19.61 2.12 -10.68
CA SER A 113 -18.27 1.52 -10.59
C SER A 113 -17.20 2.59 -10.69
N VAL A 114 -16.34 2.65 -9.67
CA VAL A 114 -15.13 3.49 -9.56
C VAL A 114 -13.96 2.56 -9.34
N GLY A 115 -13.25 2.25 -10.41
CA GLY A 115 -12.06 1.39 -10.36
C GLY A 115 -10.79 2.15 -9.96
N PRO A 116 -9.68 1.45 -9.78
CA PRO A 116 -8.40 2.06 -9.53
C PRO A 116 -7.88 2.77 -10.77
N THR A 117 -6.93 3.70 -10.57
CA THR A 117 -6.15 4.26 -11.66
C THR A 117 -4.93 3.39 -11.96
N ASN A 118 -4.36 3.55 -13.15
CA ASN A 118 -3.08 2.94 -13.53
C ASN A 118 -1.86 3.52 -12.78
N LYS A 119 -2.05 4.64 -12.04
CA LYS A 119 -1.03 5.32 -11.22
C LYS A 119 -1.44 5.31 -9.76
N THR A 120 -0.43 5.34 -8.87
CA THR A 120 -0.67 5.30 -7.42
C THR A 120 -0.07 6.49 -6.70
N CYS A 121 -0.72 6.90 -5.59
CA CYS A 121 -0.23 7.94 -4.71
C CYS A 121 0.76 7.43 -3.66
N SER A 122 0.79 6.11 -3.39
CA SER A 122 1.61 5.55 -2.31
C SER A 122 2.93 4.94 -2.78
N MET A 123 3.04 4.57 -4.07
CA MET A 123 4.21 3.90 -4.61
C MET A 123 4.98 4.79 -5.59
N SER A 124 6.30 4.64 -5.61
CA SER A 124 7.14 5.30 -6.61
C SER A 124 7.22 4.48 -7.89
N PRO A 125 7.13 5.10 -9.07
CA PRO A 125 7.40 4.44 -10.34
C PRO A 125 8.90 4.24 -10.59
N ASP A 126 9.76 4.99 -9.87
CA ASP A 126 11.21 4.94 -10.01
C ASP A 126 11.87 4.46 -8.71
N VAL A 127 12.47 3.28 -8.76
CA VAL A 127 13.21 2.69 -7.65
C VAL A 127 14.42 3.52 -7.24
N SER A 128 15.02 4.24 -8.18
CA SER A 128 16.14 5.13 -7.87
C SER A 128 15.71 6.40 -7.15
N ASN A 129 14.44 6.76 -7.27
CA ASN A 129 13.86 7.92 -6.61
C ASN A 129 12.58 7.53 -5.84
N PRO A 130 12.71 6.86 -4.69
CA PRO A 130 11.55 6.35 -3.94
C PRO A 130 10.63 7.44 -3.38
N ALA A 131 11.06 8.71 -3.38
CA ALA A 131 10.20 9.84 -3.01
C ALA A 131 9.28 10.30 -4.16
N LEU A 132 9.59 9.92 -5.40
CA LEU A 132 8.82 10.34 -6.57
C LEU A 132 7.41 9.73 -6.53
N ARG A 133 6.44 10.53 -6.93
CA ARG A 133 5.06 10.09 -7.21
C ARG A 133 4.65 10.63 -8.58
N GLU A 134 4.07 9.78 -9.41
CA GLU A 134 3.50 10.22 -10.70
C GLU A 134 2.18 10.95 -10.52
N LEU A 135 1.52 10.70 -9.40
CA LEU A 135 0.19 11.21 -9.10
C LEU A 135 0.14 11.79 -7.69
N THR A 136 -0.34 13.00 -7.57
CA THR A 136 -0.60 13.62 -6.27
C THR A 136 -2.01 13.33 -5.80
N TYR A 137 -2.24 13.43 -4.49
CA TYR A 137 -3.56 13.34 -3.87
C TYR A 137 -4.58 14.26 -4.56
N ASP A 138 -4.21 15.53 -4.78
CA ASP A 138 -5.11 16.54 -5.34
C ASP A 138 -5.46 16.27 -6.81
N GLN A 139 -4.53 15.77 -7.61
CA GLN A 139 -4.80 15.36 -8.99
C GLN A 139 -5.77 14.19 -9.04
N LEU A 140 -5.56 13.17 -8.20
CA LEU A 140 -6.45 12.02 -8.12
C LEU A 140 -7.82 12.40 -7.59
N PHE A 141 -7.88 13.27 -6.56
CA PHE A 141 -9.12 13.80 -6.01
C PHE A 141 -9.96 14.49 -7.09
N ALA A 142 -9.33 15.33 -7.92
CA ALA A 142 -10.02 16.00 -9.02
C ALA A 142 -10.57 15.00 -10.05
N ALA A 143 -9.78 13.99 -10.42
CA ALA A 143 -10.20 12.98 -11.40
C ALA A 143 -11.37 12.12 -10.88
N TYR A 144 -11.30 11.65 -9.64
CA TYR A 144 -12.40 10.90 -9.05
C TYR A 144 -13.64 11.77 -8.79
N SER A 145 -13.46 13.04 -8.41
CA SER A 145 -14.60 13.96 -8.24
C SER A 145 -15.37 14.13 -9.55
N GLU A 146 -14.68 14.29 -10.67
CA GLU A 146 -15.30 14.41 -12.00
C GLU A 146 -16.09 13.15 -12.38
N GLN A 147 -15.51 11.97 -12.20
CA GLN A 147 -16.16 10.69 -12.46
C GLN A 147 -17.38 10.49 -11.56
N ILE A 148 -17.19 10.65 -10.26
CA ILE A 148 -18.25 10.41 -9.26
C ILE A 148 -19.41 11.40 -9.43
N GLU A 149 -19.13 12.66 -9.74
CA GLU A 149 -20.17 13.64 -10.05
C GLU A 149 -21.02 13.20 -11.25
N ALA A 150 -20.37 12.70 -12.31
CA ALA A 150 -21.08 12.18 -13.47
C ALA A 150 -21.94 10.94 -13.15
N LEU A 151 -21.44 10.04 -12.28
CA LEU A 151 -22.18 8.87 -11.82
C LEU A 151 -23.43 9.28 -11.02
N VAL A 152 -23.27 10.21 -10.08
CA VAL A 152 -24.39 10.72 -9.25
C VAL A 152 -25.41 11.46 -10.11
N ASP A 153 -24.97 12.31 -11.04
CA ASP A 153 -25.84 13.01 -12.01
C ASP A 153 -26.60 12.02 -12.90
N GLY A 154 -25.98 10.93 -13.29
CA GLY A 154 -26.57 9.84 -14.08
C GLY A 154 -27.59 9.00 -13.32
N GLY A 155 -27.64 9.10 -11.99
CA GLY A 155 -28.65 8.47 -11.13
C GLY A 155 -28.27 7.11 -10.55
N VAL A 156 -27.02 6.93 -10.09
CA VAL A 156 -26.61 5.75 -9.30
C VAL A 156 -27.34 5.71 -7.96
N ASP A 157 -27.60 4.50 -7.48
CA ASP A 157 -28.17 4.26 -6.14
C ASP A 157 -27.06 4.07 -5.09
N VAL A 158 -25.87 3.65 -5.49
CA VAL A 158 -24.72 3.40 -4.65
C VAL A 158 -23.43 3.63 -5.44
N LEU A 159 -22.36 4.08 -4.80
CA LEU A 159 -21.02 4.14 -5.37
C LEU A 159 -20.26 2.87 -4.96
N LEU A 160 -19.62 2.20 -5.92
CA LEU A 160 -18.78 1.00 -5.73
C LEU A 160 -17.35 1.35 -6.07
N ILE A 161 -16.55 1.66 -5.03
CA ILE A 161 -15.09 1.81 -5.15
C ILE A 161 -14.50 0.41 -5.07
N GLU A 162 -14.06 -0.12 -6.21
CA GLU A 162 -13.70 -1.53 -6.34
C GLU A 162 -12.28 -1.77 -6.82
N THR A 163 -11.83 -3.01 -6.66
CA THR A 163 -10.49 -3.48 -7.06
C THR A 163 -9.38 -2.65 -6.41
N ILE A 164 -9.59 -2.29 -5.15
CA ILE A 164 -8.68 -1.45 -4.38
C ILE A 164 -7.41 -2.24 -4.09
N PHE A 165 -6.29 -1.82 -4.67
CA PHE A 165 -4.96 -2.38 -4.41
C PHE A 165 -4.01 -1.38 -3.74
N ASP A 166 -4.39 -0.10 -3.69
CA ASP A 166 -3.70 0.99 -2.99
C ASP A 166 -4.67 1.72 -2.06
N THR A 167 -4.38 1.67 -0.76
CA THR A 167 -5.28 2.27 0.25
C THR A 167 -5.28 3.79 0.20
N LEU A 168 -4.17 4.43 -0.19
CA LEU A 168 -4.16 5.88 -0.32
C LEU A 168 -5.06 6.33 -1.46
N ASN A 169 -5.00 5.66 -2.62
CA ASN A 169 -5.94 5.92 -3.71
C ASN A 169 -7.40 5.71 -3.29
N ALA A 170 -7.68 4.66 -2.50
CA ALA A 170 -9.01 4.42 -1.96
C ALA A 170 -9.50 5.53 -1.02
N LYS A 171 -8.63 6.05 -0.15
CA LYS A 171 -8.94 7.19 0.72
C LYS A 171 -9.28 8.43 -0.11
N VAL A 172 -8.53 8.69 -1.19
CA VAL A 172 -8.83 9.78 -2.12
C VAL A 172 -10.20 9.59 -2.77
N ALA A 173 -10.54 8.36 -3.20
CA ALA A 173 -11.83 8.08 -3.82
C ALA A 173 -13.01 8.28 -2.84
N VAL A 174 -12.85 7.86 -1.57
CA VAL A 174 -13.86 8.09 -0.52
C VAL A 174 -13.99 9.57 -0.18
N ASP A 175 -12.88 10.31 -0.12
CA ASP A 175 -12.88 11.76 0.10
C ASP A 175 -13.62 12.48 -1.03
N ALA A 176 -13.31 12.15 -2.28
CA ALA A 176 -14.00 12.69 -3.45
C ALA A 176 -15.50 12.34 -3.44
N ALA A 177 -15.84 11.08 -3.13
CA ALA A 177 -17.24 10.65 -3.04
C ALA A 177 -17.99 11.41 -1.94
N THR A 178 -17.41 11.54 -0.77
CA THR A 178 -18.02 12.26 0.36
C THR A 178 -18.22 13.74 0.02
N ASP A 179 -17.24 14.39 -0.63
CA ASP A 179 -17.35 15.78 -1.05
C ASP A 179 -18.44 15.98 -2.11
N VAL A 180 -18.46 15.14 -3.15
CA VAL A 180 -19.47 15.21 -4.22
C VAL A 180 -20.89 14.99 -3.66
N ILE A 181 -21.09 13.93 -2.87
CA ILE A 181 -22.39 13.62 -2.25
C ILE A 181 -22.90 14.80 -1.42
N ARG A 182 -22.03 15.38 -0.59
CA ARG A 182 -22.36 16.55 0.24
C ARG A 182 -22.68 17.78 -0.62
N ARG A 183 -21.86 18.05 -1.64
CA ARG A 183 -22.00 19.22 -2.51
C ARG A 183 -23.28 19.17 -3.36
N LEU A 184 -23.67 17.98 -3.77
CA LEU A 184 -24.90 17.76 -4.55
C LEU A 184 -26.13 17.53 -3.67
N ASP A 185 -25.99 17.52 -2.35
CA ASP A 185 -27.08 17.24 -1.38
C ASP A 185 -27.81 15.93 -1.73
N ARG A 186 -27.05 14.86 -1.91
CA ARG A 186 -27.53 13.51 -2.23
C ARG A 186 -27.23 12.56 -1.08
N ASP A 187 -28.02 11.50 -0.98
CA ASP A 187 -27.78 10.38 -0.06
C ASP A 187 -27.44 9.13 -0.90
N VAL A 188 -26.14 8.94 -1.18
CA VAL A 188 -25.63 7.83 -1.98
C VAL A 188 -24.65 7.04 -1.12
N PRO A 189 -24.98 5.81 -0.72
CA PRO A 189 -24.10 4.94 0.05
C PRO A 189 -22.80 4.62 -0.70
N ILE A 190 -21.72 4.37 0.05
CA ILE A 190 -20.40 4.01 -0.50
C ILE A 190 -20.08 2.56 -0.16
N MET A 191 -19.87 1.74 -1.17
CA MET A 191 -19.32 0.40 -1.06
C MET A 191 -17.84 0.44 -1.40
N MET A 192 -17.02 -0.31 -0.65
CA MET A 192 -15.59 -0.48 -0.92
C MET A 192 -15.28 -1.96 -1.13
N SER A 193 -14.45 -2.27 -2.13
CA SER A 193 -14.05 -3.65 -2.41
C SER A 193 -12.55 -3.74 -2.68
N VAL A 194 -11.86 -4.52 -1.87
CA VAL A 194 -10.39 -4.65 -1.86
C VAL A 194 -9.95 -5.83 -2.71
N THR A 195 -8.85 -5.66 -3.38
CA THR A 195 -8.15 -6.74 -4.06
C THR A 195 -6.93 -7.16 -3.25
N VAL A 196 -6.93 -8.41 -2.83
CA VAL A 196 -5.81 -9.05 -2.15
C VAL A 196 -4.82 -9.55 -3.20
N SER A 197 -3.57 -9.15 -3.09
CA SER A 197 -2.55 -9.41 -4.13
C SER A 197 -1.70 -10.65 -3.87
N ASP A 198 -1.70 -11.15 -2.65
CA ASP A 198 -0.91 -12.31 -2.26
C ASP A 198 -1.64 -13.26 -1.30
N LEU A 199 -1.07 -14.46 -1.10
CA LEU A 199 -1.59 -15.45 -0.17
C LEU A 199 -1.42 -15.08 1.31
N ALA A 200 -0.67 -14.03 1.62
CA ALA A 200 -0.57 -13.48 2.97
C ALA A 200 -1.71 -12.48 3.28
N GLY A 201 -2.54 -12.16 2.29
CA GLY A 201 -3.71 -11.30 2.48
C GLY A 201 -3.39 -9.81 2.45
N ARG A 202 -2.34 -9.41 1.72
CA ARG A 202 -1.95 -8.01 1.58
C ARG A 202 -2.44 -7.41 0.26
N THR A 203 -2.70 -6.11 0.29
CA THR A 203 -2.87 -5.31 -0.93
C THR A 203 -1.53 -5.15 -1.64
N LEU A 204 -1.53 -4.68 -2.88
CA LEU A 204 -0.30 -4.43 -3.63
C LEU A 204 0.59 -3.38 -2.95
N SER A 205 -0.01 -2.36 -2.33
CA SER A 205 0.71 -1.36 -1.54
C SER A 205 1.22 -1.88 -0.19
N GLY A 206 1.02 -3.16 0.12
CA GLY A 206 1.60 -3.88 1.25
C GLY A 206 0.77 -3.92 2.53
N GLN A 207 -0.40 -3.28 2.57
CA GLN A 207 -1.26 -3.30 3.76
C GLN A 207 -1.95 -4.66 3.96
N THR A 208 -2.05 -5.09 5.22
CA THR A 208 -2.94 -6.18 5.62
C THR A 208 -4.41 -5.73 5.57
N LEU A 209 -5.35 -6.69 5.49
CA LEU A 209 -6.79 -6.38 5.55
C LEU A 209 -7.18 -5.65 6.84
N ASP A 210 -6.54 -5.96 7.96
CA ASP A 210 -6.78 -5.28 9.23
C ASP A 210 -6.29 -3.83 9.20
N ALA A 211 -5.14 -3.58 8.61
CA ALA A 211 -4.62 -2.23 8.41
C ALA A 211 -5.52 -1.42 7.46
N PHE A 212 -6.03 -2.06 6.42
CA PHE A 212 -7.02 -1.45 5.52
C PHE A 212 -8.30 -1.07 6.28
N LEU A 213 -8.88 -1.99 7.06
CA LEU A 213 -10.06 -1.69 7.88
C LEU A 213 -9.83 -0.53 8.84
N ALA A 214 -8.66 -0.49 9.49
CA ALA A 214 -8.29 0.64 10.34
C ALA A 214 -8.24 1.95 9.55
N SER A 215 -7.62 1.93 8.36
CA SER A 215 -7.44 3.11 7.50
C SER A 215 -8.76 3.74 7.03
N ILE A 216 -9.83 2.92 6.92
CA ILE A 216 -11.16 3.39 6.50
C ILE A 216 -12.15 3.55 7.67
N SER A 217 -11.75 3.25 8.90
CA SER A 217 -12.66 3.16 10.07
C SER A 217 -13.35 4.47 10.45
N THR A 218 -12.82 5.60 10.01
CA THR A 218 -13.38 6.94 10.25
C THR A 218 -14.47 7.32 9.26
N TYR A 219 -14.56 6.64 8.11
CA TYR A 219 -15.49 6.97 7.04
C TYR A 219 -16.86 6.31 7.23
N ASN A 220 -17.89 6.98 6.69
CA ASN A 220 -19.24 6.42 6.66
C ASN A 220 -19.39 5.46 5.46
N ILE A 221 -18.98 4.22 5.63
CA ILE A 221 -19.00 3.17 4.61
C ILE A 221 -20.22 2.28 4.80
N PHE A 222 -20.95 1.98 3.72
CA PHE A 222 -22.07 1.05 3.70
C PHE A 222 -21.62 -0.40 3.75
N SER A 223 -20.69 -0.76 2.86
CA SER A 223 -20.13 -2.12 2.82
C SER A 223 -18.65 -2.13 2.52
N VAL A 224 -17.98 -3.15 3.01
CA VAL A 224 -16.60 -3.49 2.68
C VAL A 224 -16.57 -4.91 2.14
N GLY A 225 -15.69 -5.18 1.17
CA GLY A 225 -15.66 -6.50 0.57
C GLY A 225 -14.36 -6.84 -0.13
N LEU A 226 -14.36 -7.97 -0.82
CA LEU A 226 -13.24 -8.48 -1.60
C LEU A 226 -13.70 -8.77 -3.02
N ASN A 227 -12.85 -8.44 -4.00
CA ASN A 227 -13.08 -8.84 -5.38
C ASN A 227 -11.77 -9.11 -6.11
N CYS A 228 -11.87 -9.84 -7.22
CA CYS A 228 -10.77 -10.11 -8.14
C CYS A 228 -9.61 -10.92 -7.50
N SER A 229 -8.51 -11.11 -8.22
CA SER A 229 -7.29 -11.87 -7.92
C SER A 229 -7.51 -13.36 -7.70
N PHE A 230 -8.47 -13.76 -6.90
CA PHE A 230 -8.70 -15.16 -6.50
C PHE A 230 -10.09 -15.68 -6.88
N GLY A 231 -10.17 -16.99 -7.04
CA GLY A 231 -11.45 -17.70 -7.07
C GLY A 231 -12.07 -17.83 -5.66
N ALA A 232 -13.31 -18.29 -5.60
CA ALA A 232 -14.08 -18.35 -4.37
C ALA A 232 -13.37 -19.15 -3.27
N ARG A 233 -12.76 -20.28 -3.60
CA ARG A 233 -12.09 -21.14 -2.61
C ARG A 233 -10.90 -20.45 -1.96
N GLN A 234 -10.04 -19.79 -2.74
CA GLN A 234 -8.85 -19.12 -2.25
C GLN A 234 -9.21 -17.84 -1.48
N MET A 235 -10.29 -17.17 -1.86
CA MET A 235 -10.75 -15.93 -1.21
C MET A 235 -11.41 -16.19 0.15
N LYS A 236 -11.97 -17.38 0.38
CA LYS A 236 -12.73 -17.72 1.60
C LYS A 236 -12.03 -17.38 2.92
N PRO A 237 -10.73 -17.71 3.14
CA PRO A 237 -10.04 -17.38 4.38
C PRO A 237 -9.99 -15.88 4.67
N PHE A 238 -9.74 -15.07 3.65
CA PHE A 238 -9.69 -13.61 3.76
C PHE A 238 -11.06 -13.02 4.01
N LEU A 239 -12.06 -13.53 3.32
CA LEU A 239 -13.46 -13.14 3.51
C LEU A 239 -13.95 -13.48 4.92
N ALA A 240 -13.65 -14.67 5.43
CA ALA A 240 -14.00 -15.07 6.78
C ALA A 240 -13.31 -14.20 7.84
N HIS A 241 -12.05 -13.81 7.58
CA HIS A 241 -11.33 -12.87 8.44
C HIS A 241 -11.99 -11.49 8.45
N LEU A 242 -12.28 -10.94 7.27
CA LEU A 242 -12.96 -9.66 7.11
C LEU A 242 -14.35 -9.67 7.80
N ALA A 243 -15.14 -10.73 7.57
CA ALA A 243 -16.49 -10.85 8.11
C ALA A 243 -16.55 -10.86 9.64
N ARG A 244 -15.49 -11.37 10.31
CA ARG A 244 -15.40 -11.37 11.78
C ARG A 244 -15.06 -10.01 12.40
N LYS A 245 -14.52 -9.08 11.60
CA LYS A 245 -14.05 -7.78 12.11
C LYS A 245 -14.82 -6.59 11.57
N ALA A 246 -15.38 -6.71 10.36
CA ALA A 246 -16.00 -5.58 9.67
C ALA A 246 -17.30 -5.09 10.35
N PRO A 247 -17.35 -3.83 10.81
CA PRO A 247 -18.55 -3.21 11.33
C PRO A 247 -19.47 -2.68 10.21
N TYR A 248 -19.34 -3.23 9.02
CA TYR A 248 -20.03 -2.89 7.78
C TYR A 248 -20.73 -4.12 7.22
N TYR A 249 -21.64 -3.93 6.28
CA TYR A 249 -22.07 -5.05 5.43
C TYR A 249 -20.87 -5.56 4.63
N VAL A 250 -20.88 -6.83 4.27
CA VAL A 250 -19.76 -7.47 3.57
C VAL A 250 -20.18 -7.92 2.18
N SER A 251 -19.38 -7.53 1.18
CA SER A 251 -19.56 -7.96 -0.21
C SER A 251 -18.43 -8.88 -0.67
N CYS A 252 -18.70 -9.73 -1.66
CA CYS A 252 -17.68 -10.58 -2.26
C CYS A 252 -17.98 -10.85 -3.74
N HIS A 253 -16.98 -10.58 -4.59
CA HIS A 253 -17.05 -10.77 -6.03
C HIS A 253 -15.83 -11.55 -6.52
N PRO A 254 -15.77 -12.88 -6.33
CA PRO A 254 -14.62 -13.69 -6.73
C PRO A 254 -14.57 -13.88 -8.24
N ASN A 255 -13.37 -14.18 -8.76
CA ASN A 255 -13.18 -14.64 -10.13
C ASN A 255 -13.76 -16.06 -10.32
N ALA A 256 -14.02 -16.47 -11.55
CA ALA A 256 -14.39 -17.84 -11.91
C ALA A 256 -13.19 -18.81 -11.79
N GLY A 257 -12.58 -18.84 -10.60
CA GLY A 257 -11.33 -19.53 -10.33
C GLY A 257 -10.10 -18.67 -10.62
N LEU A 258 -8.96 -19.32 -10.76
CA LEU A 258 -7.75 -18.69 -11.28
C LEU A 258 -7.68 -18.87 -12.79
N PRO A 259 -7.11 -17.90 -13.54
CA PRO A 259 -6.92 -18.11 -14.97
C PRO A 259 -5.99 -19.31 -15.19
N ASN A 260 -6.37 -20.17 -16.13
CA ASN A 260 -5.56 -21.31 -16.53
C ASN A 260 -4.35 -20.84 -17.37
N SER A 261 -3.53 -21.79 -17.79
CA SER A 261 -2.33 -21.53 -18.58
C SER A 261 -2.56 -20.86 -19.95
N LEU A 262 -3.81 -20.76 -20.39
CA LEU A 262 -4.23 -20.06 -21.61
C LEU A 262 -4.93 -18.72 -21.31
N GLY A 263 -4.96 -18.30 -20.05
CA GLY A 263 -5.64 -17.09 -19.60
C GLY A 263 -7.17 -17.22 -19.54
N LEU A 264 -7.70 -18.44 -19.69
CA LEU A 264 -9.12 -18.72 -19.60
C LEU A 264 -9.50 -19.15 -18.19
N TYR A 265 -10.74 -18.98 -17.83
CA TYR A 265 -11.28 -19.39 -16.55
C TYR A 265 -11.96 -20.76 -16.67
N ASP A 266 -11.54 -21.71 -15.84
CA ASP A 266 -12.01 -23.11 -15.91
C ASP A 266 -13.20 -23.39 -14.99
N GLU A 267 -13.46 -22.54 -14.00
CA GLU A 267 -14.62 -22.69 -13.12
C GLU A 267 -15.90 -22.42 -13.91
N THR A 268 -16.86 -23.31 -13.73
CA THR A 268 -18.21 -23.16 -14.28
C THR A 268 -19.18 -22.66 -13.22
N ALA A 269 -20.34 -22.20 -13.62
CA ALA A 269 -21.38 -21.79 -12.69
C ALA A 269 -21.76 -22.93 -11.72
N ASP A 270 -21.77 -24.19 -12.22
CA ASP A 270 -22.09 -25.38 -11.40
C ASP A 270 -20.97 -25.74 -10.42
N SER A 271 -19.70 -25.57 -10.78
CA SER A 271 -18.56 -25.86 -9.88
C SER A 271 -18.38 -24.77 -8.82
N MET A 272 -18.73 -23.53 -9.13
CA MET A 272 -18.55 -22.39 -8.23
C MET A 272 -19.73 -22.19 -7.27
N ALA A 273 -20.94 -22.52 -7.66
CA ALA A 273 -22.14 -22.37 -6.83
C ALA A 273 -22.04 -23.02 -5.44
N PRO A 274 -21.51 -24.25 -5.28
CA PRO A 274 -21.28 -24.83 -3.95
C PRO A 274 -20.31 -24.03 -3.08
N GLN A 275 -19.28 -23.43 -3.67
CA GLN A 275 -18.31 -22.62 -2.94
C GLN A 275 -18.95 -21.33 -2.46
N ILE A 276 -19.80 -20.71 -3.27
CA ILE A 276 -20.59 -19.53 -2.88
C ILE A 276 -21.62 -19.88 -1.80
N ALA A 277 -22.22 -21.06 -1.88
CA ALA A 277 -23.15 -21.53 -0.85
C ALA A 277 -22.48 -21.63 0.53
N GLU A 278 -21.19 -22.00 0.59
CA GLU A 278 -20.44 -21.97 1.86
C GLU A 278 -20.38 -20.57 2.45
N TYR A 279 -20.14 -19.53 1.66
CA TYR A 279 -20.11 -18.13 2.13
C TYR A 279 -21.43 -17.71 2.77
N VAL A 280 -22.52 -18.08 2.12
CA VAL A 280 -23.88 -17.75 2.56
C VAL A 280 -24.25 -18.51 3.82
N ASN A 281 -24.01 -19.83 3.82
CA ASN A 281 -24.34 -20.71 4.95
C ASN A 281 -23.55 -20.38 6.22
N GLU A 282 -22.30 -19.93 6.06
CA GLU A 282 -21.45 -19.48 7.18
C GLU A 282 -21.72 -18.03 7.58
N GLY A 283 -22.63 -17.33 6.90
CA GLY A 283 -22.98 -15.94 7.21
C GLY A 283 -21.83 -14.95 7.00
N LEU A 284 -20.99 -15.17 5.98
CA LEU A 284 -19.80 -14.34 5.73
C LEU A 284 -20.13 -13.07 4.95
N VAL A 285 -21.22 -13.06 4.18
CA VAL A 285 -21.52 -12.04 3.19
C VAL A 285 -22.96 -11.52 3.29
N ASN A 286 -23.15 -10.29 2.81
CA ASN A 286 -24.45 -9.66 2.57
C ASN A 286 -24.73 -9.49 1.09
N ILE A 287 -23.68 -9.25 0.28
CA ILE A 287 -23.76 -8.99 -1.15
C ILE A 287 -22.81 -9.94 -1.86
N ILE A 288 -23.33 -10.64 -2.87
CA ILE A 288 -22.57 -11.59 -3.69
C ILE A 288 -22.73 -11.21 -5.15
N GLY A 289 -21.64 -11.24 -5.88
CA GLY A 289 -21.57 -11.11 -7.33
C GLY A 289 -20.43 -11.92 -7.88
N GLY A 290 -19.97 -11.57 -9.05
CA GLY A 290 -18.83 -12.17 -9.71
C GLY A 290 -17.86 -11.14 -10.26
N CYS A 291 -16.60 -11.53 -10.44
CA CYS A 291 -15.58 -10.76 -11.12
C CYS A 291 -15.06 -11.57 -12.32
N CYS A 292 -13.83 -11.38 -12.76
CA CYS A 292 -13.31 -11.96 -14.01
C CYS A 292 -13.71 -13.41 -14.25
N GLY A 293 -14.13 -13.70 -15.49
CA GLY A 293 -14.58 -15.02 -15.91
C GLY A 293 -16.04 -15.37 -15.60
N THR A 294 -16.74 -14.58 -14.75
CA THR A 294 -18.15 -14.84 -14.42
C THR A 294 -19.10 -14.22 -15.46
N THR A 295 -20.21 -14.91 -15.72
CA THR A 295 -21.25 -14.50 -16.66
C THR A 295 -22.61 -14.48 -15.99
N ASP A 296 -23.65 -14.15 -16.74
CA ASP A 296 -25.05 -14.22 -16.30
C ASP A 296 -25.45 -15.63 -15.82
N GLU A 297 -24.85 -16.70 -16.35
CA GLU A 297 -25.08 -18.07 -15.88
C GLU A 297 -24.66 -18.27 -14.42
N PHE A 298 -23.54 -17.68 -14.00
CA PHE A 298 -23.09 -17.73 -12.61
C PHE A 298 -24.08 -17.04 -11.68
N ILE A 299 -24.53 -15.84 -12.07
CA ILE A 299 -25.50 -15.09 -11.28
C ILE A 299 -26.80 -15.85 -11.15
N ALA A 300 -27.30 -16.47 -12.24
CA ALA A 300 -28.50 -17.29 -12.19
C ALA A 300 -28.37 -18.47 -11.21
N ARG A 301 -27.17 -19.06 -11.10
CA ARG A 301 -26.90 -20.16 -10.15
C ARG A 301 -26.81 -19.69 -8.69
N TYR A 302 -26.44 -18.43 -8.45
CA TYR A 302 -26.30 -17.89 -7.09
C TYR A 302 -27.66 -17.47 -6.50
N VAL A 303 -28.63 -17.08 -7.32
CA VAL A 303 -29.95 -16.62 -6.85
C VAL A 303 -30.64 -17.61 -5.91
N PRO A 304 -30.76 -18.90 -6.24
CA PRO A 304 -31.38 -19.86 -5.32
C PRO A 304 -30.63 -20.04 -3.99
N ILE A 305 -29.32 -19.77 -3.98
CA ILE A 305 -28.49 -19.93 -2.78
C ILE A 305 -28.80 -18.85 -1.74
N VAL A 306 -29.13 -17.64 -2.18
CA VAL A 306 -29.39 -16.50 -1.30
C VAL A 306 -30.86 -16.35 -0.91
N GLU A 307 -31.76 -17.08 -1.59
CA GLU A 307 -33.20 -16.98 -1.40
C GLU A 307 -33.61 -17.49 -0.03
N GLY A 308 -34.31 -16.66 0.75
CA GLY A 308 -34.78 -17.01 2.08
C GLY A 308 -33.71 -17.04 3.17
N VAL A 309 -32.46 -16.71 2.86
CA VAL A 309 -31.37 -16.69 3.83
C VAL A 309 -31.42 -15.39 4.68
N LYS A 310 -31.24 -15.54 5.99
CA LYS A 310 -31.17 -14.41 6.88
C LYS A 310 -29.86 -13.62 6.64
N PRO A 311 -29.95 -12.30 6.39
CA PRO A 311 -28.76 -11.49 6.17
C PRO A 311 -27.80 -11.49 7.37
N ARG A 312 -26.49 -11.48 7.09
CA ARG A 312 -25.44 -11.22 8.08
C ARG A 312 -25.67 -9.87 8.74
N GLN A 313 -25.47 -9.79 10.04
CA GLN A 313 -25.43 -8.52 10.75
C GLN A 313 -23.99 -7.99 10.80
N PRO A 314 -23.75 -6.69 10.58
CA PRO A 314 -22.44 -6.08 10.78
C PRO A 314 -21.92 -6.33 12.21
N MET A 315 -20.61 -6.46 12.35
CA MET A 315 -19.99 -6.54 13.67
C MET A 315 -20.11 -5.18 14.40
N PRO A 316 -20.12 -5.16 15.73
CA PRO A 316 -19.98 -3.92 16.46
C PRO A 316 -18.68 -3.18 16.04
N ARG A 317 -18.70 -1.86 16.10
CA ARG A 317 -17.46 -1.08 15.96
C ARG A 317 -16.49 -1.47 17.07
N SER A 318 -15.19 -1.39 16.80
CA SER A 318 -14.16 -1.65 17.79
C SER A 318 -14.39 -0.78 19.04
N SER A 319 -14.14 -1.36 20.21
CA SER A 319 -14.10 -0.65 21.50
C SER A 319 -12.68 -0.14 21.83
N THR A 320 -11.72 -0.39 20.97
CA THR A 320 -10.33 0.04 21.08
C THR A 320 -9.95 0.94 19.91
N MET A 321 -8.94 1.77 20.13
CA MET A 321 -8.38 2.62 19.07
C MET A 321 -7.60 1.77 18.07
N TRP A 322 -7.90 1.96 16.79
CA TRP A 322 -7.16 1.35 15.69
C TRP A 322 -6.32 2.40 14.97
N LEU A 323 -5.05 2.12 14.83
CA LEU A 323 -4.09 2.87 14.03
C LEU A 323 -3.42 1.92 13.05
N SER A 324 -2.89 2.42 11.95
CA SER A 324 -2.22 1.55 10.98
C SER A 324 -1.09 2.24 10.22
N GLY A 325 -0.03 1.46 10.00
CA GLY A 325 0.87 1.61 8.87
C GLY A 325 0.49 0.57 7.81
N LEU A 326 1.45 -0.30 7.43
CA LEU A 326 1.14 -1.51 6.66
C LEU A 326 0.49 -2.59 7.53
N GLU A 327 0.62 -2.48 8.83
CA GLU A 327 0.05 -3.38 9.83
C GLU A 327 -0.85 -2.63 10.79
N LEU A 328 -1.78 -3.33 11.40
CA LEU A 328 -2.68 -2.78 12.41
C LEU A 328 -1.94 -2.62 13.74
N LEU A 329 -2.08 -1.46 14.37
CA LEU A 329 -1.86 -1.26 15.80
C LEU A 329 -3.23 -1.13 16.47
N ASP A 330 -3.66 -2.19 17.16
CA ASP A 330 -4.87 -2.20 17.99
C ASP A 330 -4.47 -1.85 19.43
N VAL A 331 -4.89 -0.69 19.91
CA VAL A 331 -4.53 -0.18 21.23
C VAL A 331 -5.42 -0.84 22.30
N THR A 332 -5.13 -2.10 22.54
CA THR A 332 -5.83 -2.90 23.55
C THR A 332 -5.21 -2.71 24.95
N PRO A 333 -5.90 -3.10 26.03
CA PRO A 333 -5.33 -3.08 27.37
C PRO A 333 -4.03 -3.89 27.50
N GLU A 334 -3.85 -4.94 26.70
CA GLU A 334 -2.64 -5.78 26.71
C GLU A 334 -1.42 -5.06 26.12
N VAL A 335 -1.63 -4.12 25.20
CA VAL A 335 -0.57 -3.22 24.67
C VAL A 335 -0.06 -2.31 25.79
N GLY A 336 -0.95 -1.92 26.70
CA GLY A 336 -0.65 -1.14 27.89
C GLY A 336 -0.22 0.29 27.61
N PHE A 337 0.97 0.48 26.99
CA PHE A 337 1.52 1.79 26.67
C PHE A 337 2.12 1.81 25.27
N VAL A 338 1.78 2.83 24.50
CA VAL A 338 2.26 3.03 23.12
C VAL A 338 3.46 3.97 23.12
N ASN A 339 4.61 3.43 22.73
CA ASN A 339 5.84 4.20 22.55
C ASN A 339 5.80 4.94 21.21
N VAL A 340 5.74 6.27 21.27
CA VAL A 340 5.88 7.15 20.11
C VAL A 340 7.33 7.63 20.02
N GLY A 341 8.04 7.23 18.98
CA GLY A 341 9.47 7.53 18.82
C GLY A 341 9.72 9.00 18.43
N GLU A 342 10.49 9.72 19.25
CA GLU A 342 10.71 11.17 19.15
C GLU A 342 11.90 11.60 18.27
N ARG A 343 12.69 10.65 17.69
CA ARG A 343 13.99 11.00 17.09
C ARG A 343 13.93 11.51 15.65
N CYS A 344 12.77 11.41 14.98
CA CYS A 344 12.53 12.00 13.66
C CYS A 344 11.92 13.41 13.75
N ASN A 345 12.27 14.14 14.80
CA ASN A 345 11.84 15.52 15.03
C ASN A 345 13.05 16.46 14.92
N VAL A 346 13.01 17.39 13.95
CA VAL A 346 14.12 18.32 13.68
C VAL A 346 14.37 19.29 14.84
N ALA A 347 13.35 19.65 15.62
CA ALA A 347 13.49 20.48 16.80
C ALA A 347 14.14 19.73 17.98
N GLY A 348 13.87 18.44 18.10
CA GLY A 348 14.36 17.59 19.20
C GLY A 348 15.69 16.89 18.93
N SER A 349 16.04 16.64 17.67
CA SER A 349 17.22 15.85 17.25
C SER A 349 18.16 16.65 16.34
N ARG A 350 19.28 17.12 16.89
CA ARG A 350 20.31 17.83 16.10
C ARG A 350 20.88 16.99 14.96
N LYS A 351 21.02 15.68 15.17
CA LYS A 351 21.50 14.76 14.13
C LYS A 351 20.49 14.69 12.98
N PHE A 352 19.22 14.47 13.28
CA PHE A 352 18.18 14.39 12.28
C PHE A 352 18.05 15.70 11.50
N LEU A 353 18.01 16.87 12.18
CA LEU A 353 18.00 18.19 11.55
C LEU A 353 19.14 18.37 10.55
N ARG A 354 20.38 18.00 10.95
CA ARG A 354 21.53 18.10 10.05
C ARG A 354 21.33 17.24 8.80
N LEU A 355 20.90 16.01 8.96
CA LEU A 355 20.71 15.07 7.85
C LEU A 355 19.63 15.56 6.86
N ILE A 356 18.54 16.12 7.36
CA ILE A 356 17.49 16.70 6.51
C ILE A 356 18.05 17.93 5.76
N LYS A 357 18.77 18.82 6.43
CA LYS A 357 19.41 19.99 5.78
C LYS A 357 20.42 19.60 4.69
N GLU A 358 21.17 18.52 4.91
CA GLU A 358 22.13 17.96 3.96
C GLU A 358 21.49 17.09 2.89
N LYS A 359 20.15 16.87 2.94
CA LYS A 359 19.41 15.95 2.07
C LYS A 359 19.92 14.50 2.14
N ASN A 360 20.56 14.14 3.25
CA ASN A 360 21.01 12.77 3.51
C ASN A 360 19.86 11.94 4.07
N TYR A 361 18.86 11.70 3.24
CA TYR A 361 17.64 10.98 3.64
C TYR A 361 17.89 9.52 3.97
N GLN A 362 18.90 8.91 3.37
CA GLN A 362 19.25 7.50 3.64
C GLN A 362 19.63 7.32 5.13
N GLU A 363 20.49 8.17 5.64
CA GLU A 363 20.87 8.13 7.06
C GLU A 363 19.72 8.61 7.96
N ALA A 364 18.89 9.54 7.50
CA ALA A 364 17.70 9.96 8.24
C ALA A 364 16.68 8.81 8.39
N LEU A 365 16.48 7.99 7.36
CA LEU A 365 15.65 6.78 7.43
C LEU A 365 16.21 5.72 8.38
N SER A 366 17.54 5.63 8.51
CA SER A 366 18.15 4.72 9.49
C SER A 366 17.76 5.07 10.93
N ILE A 367 17.59 6.36 11.23
CA ILE A 367 17.10 6.82 12.54
C ILE A 367 15.65 6.35 12.76
N ALA A 368 14.78 6.46 11.77
CA ALA A 368 13.40 5.99 11.88
C ALA A 368 13.34 4.47 12.05
N ARG A 369 14.11 3.73 11.25
CA ARG A 369 14.21 2.25 11.35
C ARG A 369 14.68 1.83 12.73
N LYS A 370 15.74 2.48 13.23
CA LYS A 370 16.28 2.17 14.55
C LYS A 370 15.27 2.37 15.67
N GLN A 371 14.42 3.40 15.60
CA GLN A 371 13.37 3.59 16.58
C GLN A 371 12.34 2.44 16.58
N VAL A 372 11.96 1.93 15.40
CA VAL A 372 11.05 0.78 15.28
C VAL A 372 11.71 -0.48 15.86
N GLU A 373 12.99 -0.70 15.58
CA GLU A 373 13.77 -1.81 16.15
C GLU A 373 13.90 -1.72 17.67
N ASP A 374 14.03 -0.50 18.21
CA ASP A 374 14.11 -0.23 19.65
C ASP A 374 12.72 -0.28 20.33
N GLY A 375 11.65 -0.58 19.60
CA GLY A 375 10.31 -0.82 20.15
C GLY A 375 9.33 0.34 20.01
N ALA A 376 9.60 1.35 19.17
CA ALA A 376 8.59 2.34 18.83
C ALA A 376 7.45 1.68 18.08
N GLN A 377 6.22 1.94 18.53
CA GLN A 377 4.99 1.46 17.92
C GLN A 377 4.35 2.51 17.01
N VAL A 378 4.78 3.75 17.13
CA VAL A 378 4.43 4.92 16.31
C VAL A 378 5.70 5.75 16.13
N ILE A 379 5.89 6.37 14.97
CA ILE A 379 7.01 7.30 14.71
C ILE A 379 6.46 8.71 14.58
N ASP A 380 6.92 9.60 15.46
CA ASP A 380 6.69 11.05 15.37
C ASP A 380 7.64 11.67 14.34
N ILE A 381 7.09 12.43 13.39
CA ILE A 381 7.86 13.10 12.34
C ILE A 381 7.53 14.59 12.35
N ASN A 382 8.55 15.42 12.60
CA ASN A 382 8.44 16.87 12.60
C ASN A 382 9.56 17.48 11.76
N MET A 383 9.19 18.42 10.86
CA MET A 383 10.09 19.13 9.94
C MET A 383 10.10 20.65 10.20
N ASP A 384 9.61 21.10 11.35
CA ASP A 384 9.50 22.53 11.69
C ASP A 384 10.86 23.13 12.06
N ASP A 385 11.54 23.70 11.08
CA ASP A 385 12.77 24.50 11.24
C ASP A 385 12.71 25.74 10.35
N GLY A 386 13.21 26.86 10.82
CA GLY A 386 13.13 28.14 10.10
C GLY A 386 13.96 28.20 8.80
N LEU A 387 14.82 27.22 8.55
CA LEU A 387 15.68 27.12 7.36
C LEU A 387 15.26 25.97 6.41
N LEU A 388 14.17 25.27 6.72
CA LEU A 388 13.61 24.21 5.89
C LEU A 388 12.29 24.65 5.27
N ASP A 389 12.01 24.18 4.06
CA ASP A 389 10.64 24.10 3.57
C ASP A 389 9.98 22.87 4.22
N ALA A 390 9.35 23.09 5.38
CA ALA A 390 8.78 22.02 6.18
C ALA A 390 7.73 21.20 5.41
N ARG A 391 6.98 21.82 4.49
CA ARG A 391 5.98 21.15 3.68
C ARG A 391 6.61 20.20 2.65
N GLU A 392 7.63 20.65 1.94
CA GLU A 392 8.38 19.84 0.98
C GLU A 392 9.11 18.70 1.69
N GLU A 393 9.78 19.00 2.81
CA GLU A 393 10.52 17.99 3.59
C GLU A 393 9.61 16.91 4.18
N MET A 394 8.46 17.32 4.73
CA MET A 394 7.45 16.38 5.25
C MET A 394 6.97 15.44 4.15
N THR A 395 6.60 15.99 2.99
CA THR A 395 6.15 15.21 1.84
C THR A 395 7.24 14.24 1.35
N THR A 396 8.46 14.74 1.17
CA THR A 396 9.59 13.95 0.69
C THR A 396 9.91 12.81 1.66
N PHE A 397 10.03 13.12 2.95
CA PHE A 397 10.41 12.13 3.94
C PHE A 397 9.31 11.07 4.14
N LEU A 398 8.03 11.45 4.16
CA LEU A 398 6.91 10.49 4.26
C LEU A 398 6.82 9.60 3.03
N ASN A 399 7.06 10.12 1.83
CA ASN A 399 7.13 9.31 0.62
C ASN A 399 8.29 8.30 0.66
N LEU A 400 9.43 8.69 1.23
CA LEU A 400 10.56 7.79 1.45
C LEU A 400 10.23 6.72 2.48
N VAL A 401 9.60 7.10 3.61
CA VAL A 401 9.13 6.17 4.65
C VAL A 401 8.17 5.13 4.05
N ALA A 402 7.24 5.54 3.19
CA ALA A 402 6.30 4.63 2.52
C ALA A 402 7.01 3.56 1.69
N SER A 403 8.23 3.83 1.22
CA SER A 403 9.06 2.88 0.46
C SER A 403 9.96 2.00 1.35
N GLU A 404 9.86 2.15 2.67
CA GLU A 404 10.66 1.41 3.68
C GLU A 404 9.73 0.54 4.53
N PRO A 405 9.47 -0.72 4.17
CA PRO A 405 8.50 -1.57 4.84
C PRO A 405 8.76 -1.77 6.33
N ASP A 406 10.02 -1.79 6.75
CA ASP A 406 10.41 -1.93 8.16
C ASP A 406 9.98 -0.73 9.01
N ILE A 407 9.86 0.45 8.40
CA ILE A 407 9.38 1.67 9.03
C ILE A 407 7.87 1.81 8.79
N ALA A 408 7.43 1.65 7.55
CA ALA A 408 6.04 1.85 7.13
C ALA A 408 5.05 0.88 7.80
N ARG A 409 5.53 -0.24 8.38
CA ARG A 409 4.66 -1.19 9.11
C ARG A 409 3.98 -0.57 10.33
N VAL A 410 4.59 0.44 10.97
CA VAL A 410 3.98 1.13 12.11
C VAL A 410 3.26 2.41 11.69
N PRO A 411 2.24 2.86 12.44
CA PRO A 411 1.59 4.15 12.20
C PRO A 411 2.55 5.31 12.33
N ILE A 412 2.27 6.39 11.62
CA ILE A 412 3.03 7.65 11.69
C ILE A 412 2.24 8.67 12.51
N MET A 413 2.94 9.48 13.30
CA MET A 413 2.44 10.70 13.90
C MET A 413 3.00 11.88 13.09
N ILE A 414 2.13 12.65 12.46
CA ILE A 414 2.49 13.85 11.69
C ILE A 414 2.47 15.01 12.64
N ASP A 415 3.64 15.57 12.93
CA ASP A 415 3.82 16.64 13.90
C ASP A 415 4.26 17.95 13.22
N SER A 416 3.47 18.99 13.37
CA SER A 416 3.84 20.34 12.94
C SER A 416 2.98 21.40 13.65
N SER A 417 3.59 22.57 13.84
CA SER A 417 2.87 23.78 14.27
C SER A 417 2.11 24.49 13.13
N LYS A 418 2.29 24.04 11.88
CA LYS A 418 1.71 24.62 10.67
C LYS A 418 0.70 23.66 10.04
N TRP A 419 -0.53 24.13 9.86
CA TRP A 419 -1.60 23.27 9.35
C TRP A 419 -1.40 22.82 7.90
N ASP A 420 -0.78 23.65 7.07
CA ASP A 420 -0.44 23.29 5.69
C ASP A 420 0.59 22.15 5.60
N VAL A 421 1.52 22.08 6.57
CA VAL A 421 2.49 20.96 6.71
C VAL A 421 1.75 19.67 7.14
N ILE A 422 0.86 19.78 8.14
CA ILE A 422 0.00 18.66 8.57
C ILE A 422 -0.79 18.11 7.38
N THR A 423 -1.47 19.00 6.64
CA THR A 423 -2.29 18.61 5.48
C THR A 423 -1.45 17.95 4.39
N ALA A 424 -0.25 18.48 4.12
CA ALA A 424 0.67 17.86 3.17
C ALA A 424 1.07 16.44 3.59
N GLY A 425 1.36 16.24 4.86
CA GLY A 425 1.68 14.92 5.41
C GLY A 425 0.50 13.94 5.34
N LEU A 426 -0.72 14.40 5.68
CA LEU A 426 -1.94 13.58 5.60
C LEU A 426 -2.21 13.04 4.19
N LYS A 427 -1.84 13.79 3.17
CA LYS A 427 -1.97 13.41 1.75
C LYS A 427 -0.95 12.36 1.29
N CYS A 428 0.04 12.01 2.13
CA CYS A 428 1.09 11.04 1.80
C CYS A 428 0.90 9.68 2.49
N VAL A 429 0.07 9.61 3.54
CA VAL A 429 -0.02 8.43 4.41
C VAL A 429 -1.24 7.58 4.09
N GLN A 430 -1.01 6.33 3.68
CA GLN A 430 -2.10 5.40 3.37
C GLN A 430 -2.81 4.85 4.63
N GLY A 431 -2.07 4.66 5.72
CA GLY A 431 -2.61 4.15 6.99
C GLY A 431 -3.41 5.18 7.78
N LYS A 432 -3.99 4.72 8.89
CA LYS A 432 -4.60 5.59 9.89
C LYS A 432 -3.51 6.14 10.80
N CYS A 433 -3.07 7.35 10.52
CA CYS A 433 -2.04 8.08 11.24
C CYS A 433 -2.61 8.91 12.41
N ILE A 434 -1.72 9.57 13.14
CA ILE A 434 -2.07 10.52 14.21
C ILE A 434 -1.62 11.92 13.76
N VAL A 435 -2.46 12.92 13.95
CA VAL A 435 -2.10 14.33 13.80
C VAL A 435 -1.66 14.89 15.15
N ASN A 436 -0.50 15.50 15.22
CA ASN A 436 0.04 16.19 16.39
C ASN A 436 0.31 17.67 16.00
N SER A 437 -0.55 18.61 16.34
CA SER A 437 -1.74 18.56 17.15
C SER A 437 -2.75 19.66 16.76
N ILE A 438 -3.92 19.61 17.36
CA ILE A 438 -4.89 20.71 17.34
C ILE A 438 -5.09 21.27 18.74
N SER A 439 -5.54 22.51 18.84
CA SER A 439 -5.84 23.15 20.12
C SER A 439 -6.84 24.30 19.95
N LEU A 440 -7.42 24.75 21.05
CA LEU A 440 -8.31 25.91 21.10
C LEU A 440 -7.58 27.26 21.11
N LYS A 441 -6.25 27.26 20.92
CA LYS A 441 -5.43 28.47 20.98
C LYS A 441 -5.88 29.57 20.00
N GLU A 442 -6.32 29.17 18.81
CA GLU A 442 -6.80 30.09 17.76
C GLU A 442 -8.34 30.19 17.73
N GLY A 443 -9.00 29.70 18.79
CA GLY A 443 -10.44 29.70 18.93
C GLY A 443 -11.16 28.47 18.37
N GLU A 444 -12.45 28.37 18.68
CA GLU A 444 -13.27 27.20 18.33
C GLU A 444 -13.45 26.97 16.82
N GLU A 445 -13.56 28.05 16.04
CA GLU A 445 -13.81 27.94 14.60
C GLU A 445 -12.64 27.22 13.89
N VAL A 446 -11.41 27.66 14.18
CA VAL A 446 -10.19 27.03 13.64
C VAL A 446 -10.05 25.60 14.15
N PHE A 447 -10.28 25.38 15.44
CA PHE A 447 -10.26 24.04 16.05
C PHE A 447 -11.21 23.07 15.35
N LEU A 448 -12.45 23.48 15.14
CA LEU A 448 -13.47 22.67 14.46
C LEU A 448 -13.12 22.41 12.98
N SER A 449 -12.52 23.39 12.31
CA SER A 449 -12.05 23.23 10.93
C SER A 449 -10.95 22.17 10.84
N HIS A 450 -9.94 22.28 11.68
CA HIS A 450 -8.84 21.30 11.74
C HIS A 450 -9.34 19.90 12.11
N ALA A 451 -10.27 19.79 13.06
CA ALA A 451 -10.87 18.51 13.43
C ALA A 451 -11.63 17.85 12.26
N ARG A 452 -12.35 18.63 11.45
CA ARG A 452 -13.01 18.13 10.24
C ARG A 452 -12.02 17.62 9.20
N ASP A 453 -10.90 18.33 9.02
CA ASP A 453 -9.83 17.88 8.13
C ASP A 453 -9.19 16.58 8.62
N VAL A 454 -8.95 16.44 9.93
CA VAL A 454 -8.46 15.17 10.51
C VAL A 454 -9.39 14.00 10.17
N MET A 455 -10.70 14.18 10.34
CA MET A 455 -11.69 13.16 9.99
C MET A 455 -11.72 12.89 8.48
N ARG A 456 -11.66 13.93 7.68
CA ARG A 456 -11.64 13.84 6.20
C ARG A 456 -10.49 12.96 5.70
N TYR A 457 -9.31 13.11 6.27
CA TYR A 457 -8.14 12.30 5.91
C TYR A 457 -8.03 10.98 6.67
N GLY A 458 -8.98 10.67 7.53
CA GLY A 458 -9.04 9.38 8.22
C GLY A 458 -7.98 9.19 9.31
N ALA A 459 -7.63 10.25 10.05
CA ALA A 459 -6.63 10.22 11.09
C ALA A 459 -7.23 10.28 12.51
N ALA A 460 -6.42 9.90 13.50
CA ALA A 460 -6.61 10.23 14.91
C ALA A 460 -5.90 11.55 15.23
N VAL A 461 -6.15 12.13 16.40
CA VAL A 461 -5.65 13.48 16.71
C VAL A 461 -5.18 13.62 18.16
N VAL A 462 -4.03 14.26 18.34
CA VAL A 462 -3.59 14.81 19.62
C VAL A 462 -4.22 16.18 19.83
N VAL A 463 -4.83 16.37 20.99
CA VAL A 463 -5.47 17.61 21.43
C VAL A 463 -4.68 18.20 22.57
N MET A 464 -3.96 19.28 22.31
CA MET A 464 -3.20 19.99 23.33
C MET A 464 -4.13 20.79 24.24
N CYS A 465 -3.86 20.76 25.54
CA CYS A 465 -4.57 21.59 26.52
C CYS A 465 -4.07 23.05 26.45
N PHE A 466 -4.37 23.69 25.33
CA PHE A 466 -4.19 25.12 25.08
C PHE A 466 -5.53 25.73 24.68
N ASP A 467 -5.82 26.92 25.14
CA ASP A 467 -6.95 27.71 24.65
C ASP A 467 -6.52 29.16 24.35
N GLU A 468 -7.48 30.05 24.19
CA GLU A 468 -7.28 31.46 23.86
C GLU A 468 -6.51 32.21 24.93
N GLU A 469 -6.50 31.72 26.18
CA GLU A 469 -5.72 32.29 27.29
C GLU A 469 -4.28 31.76 27.34
N GLY A 470 -3.99 30.67 26.60
CA GLY A 470 -2.67 30.09 26.50
C GLY A 470 -2.59 28.65 27.01
N GLN A 471 -1.38 28.23 27.33
CA GLN A 471 -1.07 26.89 27.81
C GLN A 471 -1.61 26.63 29.19
N ALA A 472 -2.32 25.51 29.39
CA ALA A 472 -2.75 25.08 30.72
C ALA A 472 -1.55 24.59 31.53
N THR A 473 -1.33 25.20 32.67
CA THR A 473 -0.27 24.82 33.62
C THR A 473 -0.81 24.18 34.90
N THR A 474 -2.04 24.49 35.28
CA THR A 474 -2.70 23.93 36.47
C THR A 474 -3.63 22.77 36.15
N TYR A 475 -3.89 21.95 37.14
CA TYR A 475 -4.84 20.84 37.03
C TYR A 475 -6.22 21.29 36.51
N GLU A 476 -6.76 22.37 37.13
CA GLU A 476 -8.10 22.88 36.84
C GLU A 476 -8.21 23.32 35.37
N ARG A 477 -7.22 24.06 34.88
CA ARG A 477 -7.22 24.52 33.47
C ARG A 477 -7.09 23.37 32.47
N ARG A 478 -6.28 22.37 32.80
CA ARG A 478 -6.13 21.16 31.95
C ARG A 478 -7.44 20.43 31.76
N ILE A 479 -8.19 20.18 32.82
CA ILE A 479 -9.46 19.47 32.74
C ILE A 479 -10.56 20.31 32.10
N GLU A 480 -10.60 21.62 32.35
CA GLU A 480 -11.56 22.54 31.74
C GLU A 480 -11.41 22.54 30.20
N ILE A 481 -10.19 22.72 29.70
CA ILE A 481 -9.89 22.72 28.27
C ILE A 481 -10.16 21.34 27.65
N ALA A 482 -9.74 20.27 28.32
CA ALA A 482 -9.98 18.90 27.82
C ALA A 482 -11.49 18.61 27.71
N GLN A 483 -12.28 19.01 28.68
CA GLN A 483 -13.73 18.82 28.66
C GLN A 483 -14.40 19.63 27.53
N ARG A 484 -13.99 20.90 27.36
CA ARG A 484 -14.50 21.77 26.29
C ARG A 484 -14.16 21.20 24.91
N ALA A 485 -12.90 20.84 24.70
CA ALA A 485 -12.44 20.25 23.44
C ALA A 485 -13.13 18.91 23.14
N TYR A 486 -13.27 18.04 24.13
CA TYR A 486 -13.97 16.76 23.98
C TYR A 486 -15.42 16.93 23.51
N ARG A 487 -16.17 17.85 24.12
CA ARG A 487 -17.54 18.15 23.70
C ARG A 487 -17.60 18.65 22.27
N LEU A 488 -16.73 19.59 21.90
CA LEU A 488 -16.68 20.12 20.53
C LEU A 488 -16.36 19.00 19.51
N LEU A 489 -15.44 18.12 19.81
CA LEU A 489 -15.07 17.03 18.90
C LEU A 489 -16.17 15.98 18.77
N THR A 490 -16.77 15.57 19.88
CA THR A 490 -17.74 14.47 19.88
C THR A 490 -19.15 14.92 19.52
N GLU A 491 -19.61 16.06 20.02
CA GLU A 491 -20.99 16.52 19.84
C GLU A 491 -21.16 17.41 18.60
N VAL A 492 -20.16 18.21 18.23
CA VAL A 492 -20.26 19.15 17.09
C VAL A 492 -19.66 18.56 15.82
N VAL A 493 -18.48 17.95 15.93
CA VAL A 493 -17.79 17.36 14.77
C VAL A 493 -18.24 15.92 14.52
N GLY A 494 -18.62 15.18 15.57
CA GLY A 494 -19.01 13.77 15.50
C GLY A 494 -17.80 12.82 15.45
N MET A 495 -16.65 13.26 15.94
CA MET A 495 -15.45 12.44 15.98
C MET A 495 -15.63 11.27 16.96
N ASN A 496 -15.12 10.08 16.58
CA ASN A 496 -15.10 8.95 17.48
C ASN A 496 -14.22 9.26 18.70
N PRO A 497 -14.71 9.15 19.94
CA PRO A 497 -13.91 9.38 21.13
C PRO A 497 -12.60 8.58 21.20
N LEU A 498 -12.58 7.38 20.62
CA LEU A 498 -11.40 6.54 20.53
C LEU A 498 -10.28 7.14 19.64
N ASP A 499 -10.58 8.12 18.81
CA ASP A 499 -9.60 8.77 17.95
C ASP A 499 -9.03 10.07 18.55
N ILE A 500 -9.39 10.37 19.80
CA ILE A 500 -8.97 11.58 20.53
C ILE A 500 -7.90 11.21 21.56
N ILE A 501 -6.75 11.89 21.46
CA ILE A 501 -5.62 11.73 22.39
C ILE A 501 -5.36 13.09 23.04
N PHE A 502 -5.60 13.25 24.34
CA PHE A 502 -5.28 14.50 25.03
C PHE A 502 -3.79 14.59 25.40
N ASP A 503 -3.18 15.74 25.20
CA ASP A 503 -1.90 16.10 25.79
C ASP A 503 -2.12 17.22 26.82
N PRO A 504 -2.13 16.89 28.14
CA PRO A 504 -2.28 17.87 29.20
C PRO A 504 -1.04 18.77 29.42
N ASN A 505 -0.08 18.73 28.54
CA ASN A 505 1.21 19.45 28.55
C ASN A 505 2.18 18.95 29.63
N VAL A 506 3.18 18.19 29.21
CA VAL A 506 4.34 17.87 30.06
C VAL A 506 5.28 19.05 30.08
N LEU A 507 5.43 19.66 31.24
CA LEU A 507 6.25 20.85 31.47
C LEU A 507 7.47 20.53 32.33
N ALA A 508 8.52 21.34 32.21
CA ALA A 508 9.74 21.15 32.97
C ALA A 508 9.52 21.40 34.46
N ILE A 509 10.05 20.52 35.29
CA ILE A 509 10.02 20.61 36.75
C ILE A 509 11.45 20.81 37.31
N ALA A 510 11.56 21.08 38.61
CA ALA A 510 12.81 21.32 39.30
C ALA A 510 13.65 22.43 38.62
N THR A 511 13.00 23.50 38.22
CA THR A 511 13.62 24.65 37.55
C THR A 511 14.13 25.71 38.55
N GLY A 512 13.83 25.52 39.84
CA GLY A 512 14.06 26.50 40.87
C GLY A 512 12.95 27.55 41.04
N MET A 513 11.85 27.45 40.31
CA MET A 513 10.67 28.30 40.42
C MET A 513 9.53 27.51 41.07
N GLU A 514 9.00 28.01 42.20
CA GLU A 514 7.97 27.30 42.99
C GLU A 514 6.68 26.99 42.17
N GLU A 515 6.35 27.85 41.23
CA GLU A 515 5.18 27.66 40.34
C GLU A 515 5.31 26.44 39.42
N HIS A 516 6.53 25.93 39.19
CA HIS A 516 6.78 24.76 38.34
C HIS A 516 6.75 23.44 39.11
N ASP A 517 6.74 23.47 40.43
CA ASP A 517 6.88 22.26 41.25
C ASP A 517 5.70 21.32 41.11
N ALA A 518 4.49 21.82 40.84
CA ALA A 518 3.29 21.03 40.72
C ALA A 518 3.04 20.46 39.32
N TYR A 519 3.77 20.87 38.28
CA TYR A 519 3.42 20.58 36.88
C TYR A 519 3.28 19.09 36.57
N ALA A 520 4.18 18.25 37.08
CA ALA A 520 4.14 16.81 36.84
C ALA A 520 3.01 16.15 37.63
N ALA A 521 2.83 16.51 38.87
CA ALA A 521 1.75 16.01 39.74
C ALA A 521 0.37 16.36 39.14
N ASP A 522 0.21 17.61 38.69
CA ASP A 522 -1.03 18.08 38.06
C ASP A 522 -1.30 17.40 36.70
N PHE A 523 -0.24 17.08 35.94
CA PHE A 523 -0.39 16.25 34.74
C PHE A 523 -0.94 14.87 35.07
N ILE A 524 -0.38 14.19 36.08
CA ILE A 524 -0.78 12.85 36.51
C ILE A 524 -2.24 12.86 36.99
N ARG A 525 -2.63 13.89 37.76
CA ARG A 525 -4.03 14.05 38.21
C ARG A 525 -4.98 14.34 37.05
N ALA A 526 -4.59 15.20 36.11
CA ALA A 526 -5.38 15.50 34.92
C ALA A 526 -5.56 14.27 34.03
N THR A 527 -4.52 13.44 33.91
CA THR A 527 -4.60 12.14 33.21
C THR A 527 -5.68 11.25 33.81
N GLU A 528 -5.68 11.06 35.13
CA GLU A 528 -6.71 10.25 35.82
C GLU A 528 -8.11 10.83 35.59
N TRP A 529 -8.26 12.13 35.67
CA TRP A 529 -9.54 12.79 35.44
C TRP A 529 -10.05 12.59 34.00
N ILE A 530 -9.18 12.81 32.99
CA ILE A 530 -9.51 12.64 31.56
C ILE A 530 -9.98 11.21 31.30
N ARG A 531 -9.21 10.22 31.76
CA ARG A 531 -9.52 8.81 31.56
C ARG A 531 -10.83 8.38 32.25
N THR A 532 -11.18 9.03 33.32
CA THR A 532 -12.40 8.73 34.10
C THR A 532 -13.63 9.44 33.54
N ASN A 533 -13.49 10.68 33.07
CA ASN A 533 -14.62 11.55 32.76
C ASN A 533 -14.85 11.77 31.27
N LEU A 534 -13.87 11.44 30.40
CA LEU A 534 -13.96 11.56 28.96
C LEU A 534 -13.87 10.16 28.30
N PRO A 535 -14.99 9.42 28.24
CA PRO A 535 -14.98 8.02 27.81
C PRO A 535 -14.39 7.83 26.41
N GLY A 536 -13.49 6.88 26.26
CA GLY A 536 -12.83 6.55 24.99
C GLY A 536 -11.58 7.37 24.70
N ALA A 537 -11.42 8.56 25.30
CA ALA A 537 -10.25 9.39 25.04
C ALA A 537 -8.98 8.79 25.65
N HIS A 538 -7.87 8.98 24.95
CA HIS A 538 -6.52 8.58 25.32
C HIS A 538 -5.74 9.75 25.90
N VAL A 539 -4.57 9.49 26.49
CA VAL A 539 -3.68 10.53 27.03
C VAL A 539 -2.25 10.30 26.57
N SER A 540 -1.63 11.35 26.04
CA SER A 540 -0.24 11.38 25.60
C SER A 540 0.54 12.52 26.26
N GLY A 541 1.85 12.55 26.04
CA GLY A 541 2.69 13.67 26.43
C GLY A 541 4.12 13.53 25.93
N GLY A 542 4.76 14.67 25.67
CA GLY A 542 6.17 14.78 25.32
C GLY A 542 7.07 14.63 26.54
N VAL A 543 7.40 13.40 26.92
CA VAL A 543 8.04 13.06 28.20
C VAL A 543 9.40 13.74 28.38
N SER A 544 10.16 13.94 27.31
CA SER A 544 11.47 14.59 27.32
C SER A 544 11.44 16.03 27.83
N ASN A 545 10.28 16.70 27.81
CA ASN A 545 10.13 18.08 28.33
C ASN A 545 10.26 18.14 29.83
N LEU A 546 9.84 17.10 30.55
CA LEU A 546 9.86 17.03 32.01
C LEU A 546 11.22 17.41 32.62
N SER A 547 12.28 16.88 32.01
CA SER A 547 13.65 16.96 32.51
C SER A 547 14.51 18.00 31.81
N PHE A 548 13.87 19.00 31.19
CA PHE A 548 14.59 20.05 30.45
C PHE A 548 15.63 20.79 31.29
N SER A 549 15.37 21.01 32.56
CA SER A 549 16.28 21.62 33.54
C SER A 549 17.59 20.85 33.78
N PHE A 550 17.60 19.53 33.45
CA PHE A 550 18.75 18.64 33.64
C PHE A 550 19.46 18.27 32.33
N ARG A 551 19.38 19.13 31.30
CA ARG A 551 20.11 18.86 30.06
C ARG A 551 21.61 18.70 30.34
N GLY A 552 22.20 17.58 29.82
CA GLY A 552 23.60 17.23 30.04
C GLY A 552 23.81 16.16 31.14
N ASN A 553 22.79 15.83 31.93
CA ASN A 553 22.83 14.67 32.86
C ASN A 553 21.82 13.61 32.43
N ASN A 554 22.25 12.68 31.56
CA ASN A 554 21.37 11.68 30.96
C ASN A 554 20.75 10.76 32.02
N TRP A 555 21.50 10.32 33.03
CA TRP A 555 20.99 9.44 34.07
C TRP A 555 19.80 10.06 34.82
N ILE A 556 19.96 11.29 35.34
CA ILE A 556 18.86 11.98 36.05
C ILE A 556 17.65 12.14 35.14
N ARG A 557 17.86 12.50 33.87
CA ARG A 557 16.77 12.66 32.92
C ARG A 557 16.01 11.37 32.69
N GLU A 558 16.69 10.27 32.41
CA GLU A 558 16.06 8.97 32.19
C GLU A 558 15.38 8.46 33.46
N ALA A 559 15.97 8.64 34.63
CA ALA A 559 15.35 8.30 35.89
C ALA A 559 14.08 9.13 36.18
N MET A 560 14.11 10.45 35.92
CA MET A 560 12.91 11.29 36.01
C MET A 560 11.80 10.82 35.06
N HIS A 561 12.15 10.46 33.83
CA HIS A 561 11.19 9.92 32.86
C HIS A 561 10.58 8.59 33.33
N ALA A 562 11.40 7.68 33.83
CA ALA A 562 10.94 6.39 34.35
C ALA A 562 9.97 6.56 35.52
N VAL A 563 10.28 7.46 36.47
CA VAL A 563 9.40 7.74 37.62
C VAL A 563 8.09 8.40 37.18
N PHE A 564 8.18 9.40 36.30
CA PHE A 564 6.98 10.06 35.75
C PHE A 564 6.07 9.09 35.01
N LEU A 565 6.62 8.29 34.11
CA LEU A 565 5.87 7.30 33.32
C LEU A 565 5.23 6.25 34.24
N TYR A 566 5.94 5.75 35.25
CA TYR A 566 5.39 4.80 36.20
C TYR A 566 4.09 5.32 36.84
N HIS A 567 4.09 6.55 37.33
CA HIS A 567 2.92 7.14 37.96
C HIS A 567 1.85 7.56 36.93
N ALA A 568 2.23 8.15 35.79
CA ALA A 568 1.28 8.59 34.78
C ALA A 568 0.56 7.41 34.11
N ILE A 569 1.28 6.32 33.79
CA ILE A 569 0.68 5.08 33.22
C ILE A 569 -0.28 4.45 34.23
N SER A 570 0.09 4.42 35.53
CA SER A 570 -0.81 3.89 36.58
C SER A 570 -2.12 4.68 36.69
N LYS A 571 -2.17 5.92 36.19
CA LYS A 571 -3.34 6.80 36.13
C LYS A 571 -4.01 6.84 34.76
N GLY A 572 -3.52 6.04 33.83
CA GLY A 572 -4.16 5.81 32.53
C GLY A 572 -3.53 6.54 31.34
N MET A 573 -2.33 7.10 31.47
CA MET A 573 -1.55 7.54 30.32
C MET A 573 -1.18 6.34 29.48
N ASP A 574 -1.58 6.32 28.22
CA ASP A 574 -1.42 5.17 27.33
C ASP A 574 -0.62 5.46 26.06
N PHE A 575 -0.25 6.71 25.81
CA PHE A 575 0.70 7.13 24.79
C PHE A 575 1.81 7.97 25.41
N GLY A 576 3.00 7.92 24.82
CA GLY A 576 4.09 8.82 25.21
C GLY A 576 5.09 9.03 24.08
N ILE A 577 5.39 10.31 23.82
CA ILE A 577 6.46 10.69 22.89
C ILE A 577 7.76 10.59 23.67
N VAL A 578 8.53 9.54 23.36
CA VAL A 578 9.69 9.10 24.14
C VAL A 578 10.87 8.73 23.25
N ASN A 579 12.03 8.60 23.84
CA ASN A 579 13.16 7.91 23.21
C ASN A 579 13.02 6.39 23.41
N PRO A 580 12.72 5.59 22.37
CA PRO A 580 12.52 4.15 22.52
C PRO A 580 13.77 3.39 23.00
N ALA A 581 14.95 3.97 22.77
CA ALA A 581 16.23 3.38 23.18
C ALA A 581 16.53 3.52 24.69
N THR A 582 15.69 4.24 25.45
CA THR A 582 15.87 4.39 26.90
C THR A 582 15.68 3.06 27.61
N LYS A 583 16.65 2.72 28.47
CA LYS A 583 16.68 1.42 29.16
C LYS A 583 16.43 1.49 30.66
N VAL A 584 16.38 2.71 31.25
CA VAL A 584 16.19 2.89 32.69
C VAL A 584 14.74 2.59 33.06
N LEU A 585 14.55 1.54 33.87
CA LEU A 585 13.26 1.20 34.45
C LEU A 585 13.12 1.80 35.85
N TYR A 586 11.90 2.02 36.29
CA TYR A 586 11.61 2.50 37.66
C TYR A 586 12.25 1.61 38.74
N SER A 587 12.25 0.29 38.54
CA SER A 587 12.86 -0.69 39.44
C SER A 587 14.39 -0.65 39.48
N ASP A 588 15.04 -0.05 38.48
CA ASP A 588 16.49 0.00 38.38
C ASP A 588 17.10 1.17 39.13
N ILE A 589 16.25 2.12 39.57
CA ILE A 589 16.68 3.31 40.28
C ILE A 589 16.96 2.96 41.74
N PRO A 590 18.16 3.27 42.26
CA PRO A 590 18.48 3.02 43.67
C PRO A 590 17.50 3.71 44.59
N SER A 591 17.04 3.03 45.66
CA SER A 591 15.94 3.49 46.52
C SER A 591 16.15 4.90 47.09
N ALA A 592 17.39 5.29 47.40
CA ALA A 592 17.68 6.64 47.91
C ALA A 592 17.54 7.73 46.84
N GLU A 593 17.87 7.42 45.61
CA GLU A 593 17.70 8.31 44.44
C GLU A 593 16.22 8.35 44.01
N LEU A 594 15.55 7.18 44.02
CA LEU A 594 14.14 7.05 43.71
C LEU A 594 13.28 7.95 44.61
N GLU A 595 13.52 7.93 45.94
CA GLU A 595 12.79 8.79 46.89
C GLU A 595 12.92 10.28 46.52
N ILE A 596 14.13 10.73 46.18
CA ILE A 596 14.40 12.13 45.85
C ILE A 596 13.67 12.50 44.52
N ILE A 597 13.70 11.60 43.53
CA ILE A 597 13.07 11.85 42.22
C ILE A 597 11.54 11.82 42.34
N GLU A 598 10.99 10.89 43.14
CA GLU A 598 9.54 10.85 43.39
C GLU A 598 9.06 12.09 44.15
N ASP A 599 9.86 12.58 45.13
CA ASP A 599 9.50 13.80 45.85
C ASP A 599 9.34 14.99 44.92
N VAL A 600 10.16 15.07 43.85
CA VAL A 600 10.07 16.11 42.82
C VAL A 600 8.89 15.85 41.88
N VAL A 601 8.75 14.63 41.32
CA VAL A 601 7.71 14.32 40.32
C VAL A 601 6.32 14.45 40.93
N LEU A 602 6.15 14.05 42.19
CA LEU A 602 4.87 14.08 42.91
C LEU A 602 4.66 15.32 43.76
N ASN A 603 5.62 16.26 43.75
CA ASN A 603 5.60 17.46 44.57
C ASN A 603 5.31 17.21 46.07
N ARG A 604 6.04 16.25 46.67
CA ARG A 604 5.80 15.82 48.06
C ARG A 604 6.44 16.75 49.08
N ARG A 605 7.46 17.52 48.69
CA ARG A 605 8.28 18.36 49.58
C ARG A 605 8.67 19.67 48.89
N LYS A 606 8.75 20.74 49.65
CA LYS A 606 9.15 22.04 49.16
C LYS A 606 10.64 22.15 48.77
N ASP A 607 11.52 21.36 49.39
CA ASP A 607 12.96 21.28 49.10
C ASP A 607 13.34 20.20 48.09
N ALA A 608 12.34 19.58 47.42
CA ALA A 608 12.56 18.46 46.51
C ALA A 608 13.47 18.83 45.35
N ALA A 609 13.26 19.98 44.73
CA ALA A 609 14.07 20.48 43.60
C ALA A 609 15.53 20.66 43.99
N GLU A 610 15.79 21.25 45.15
CA GLU A 610 17.16 21.47 45.66
C GLU A 610 17.88 20.14 45.93
N ARG A 611 17.20 19.17 46.51
CA ARG A 611 17.72 17.81 46.73
C ARG A 611 18.07 17.09 45.42
N LEU A 612 17.23 17.24 44.40
CA LEU A 612 17.50 16.65 43.10
C LEU A 612 18.67 17.29 42.38
N ILE A 613 18.81 18.61 42.49
CA ILE A 613 19.98 19.37 41.96
C ILE A 613 21.26 18.88 42.63
N ALA A 614 21.26 18.77 43.97
CA ALA A 614 22.42 18.28 44.72
C ALA A 614 22.77 16.82 44.32
N LEU A 615 21.78 15.97 44.09
CA LEU A 615 21.97 14.60 43.60
C LEU A 615 22.58 14.60 42.17
N ALA A 616 22.09 15.48 41.31
CA ALA A 616 22.60 15.59 39.92
C ALA A 616 24.06 16.04 39.89
N GLU A 617 24.45 16.97 40.76
CA GLU A 617 25.85 17.46 40.91
C GLU A 617 26.75 16.31 41.44
N LYS A 618 26.27 15.56 42.42
CA LYS A 618 27.01 14.42 42.98
C LYS A 618 27.28 13.37 41.93
N ILE A 619 26.24 12.93 41.19
CA ILE A 619 26.36 11.93 40.12
C ILE A 619 27.32 12.40 39.04
N LYS A 620 27.23 13.68 38.65
CA LYS A 620 28.14 14.24 37.66
C LYS A 620 29.59 14.24 38.15
N ALA A 621 29.85 14.61 39.40
CA ALA A 621 31.19 14.55 39.97
C ALA A 621 31.73 13.11 40.05
N GLU A 622 30.92 12.13 40.40
CA GLU A 622 31.28 10.71 40.43
C GLU A 622 31.60 10.18 39.02
N GLN A 623 30.86 10.58 38.01
CA GLN A 623 31.12 10.23 36.59
C GLN A 623 32.41 10.84 36.06
N GLU A 624 32.70 12.08 36.42
CA GLU A 624 33.95 12.75 36.06
C GLU A 624 35.16 12.13 36.77
N ALA A 625 35.00 11.72 38.06
CA ALA A 625 36.07 11.07 38.84
C ALA A 625 36.40 9.65 38.37
N THR A 626 35.45 8.94 37.84
CA THR A 626 35.64 7.56 37.38
C THR A 626 36.16 7.47 35.94
N GLY A 627 36.38 8.59 35.23
CA GLY A 627 36.84 8.62 33.84
C GLY A 627 35.87 7.97 32.87
N SER A 628 34.71 7.62 33.36
CA SER A 628 33.62 6.97 32.60
C SER A 628 32.73 8.06 32.00
N ALA A 629 33.30 8.82 31.06
CA ALA A 629 32.46 9.33 29.98
C ALA A 629 31.95 8.09 29.26
N ALA A 630 30.88 7.53 29.80
CA ALA A 630 30.13 6.51 29.07
C ALA A 630 29.61 7.22 27.81
N SER A 631 30.40 7.11 26.77
CA SER A 631 29.89 7.26 25.41
C SER A 631 28.68 6.35 25.32
N SER A 632 27.50 6.94 25.40
CA SER A 632 26.23 6.29 25.05
C SER A 632 26.17 6.09 23.53
N SER A 633 27.21 5.44 22.99
CA SER A 633 27.30 4.90 21.66
C SER A 633 28.14 3.63 21.72
N ALA A 634 27.77 2.70 22.60
CA ALA A 634 27.95 1.31 22.25
C ALA A 634 26.94 1.10 21.13
N ALA A 635 27.40 1.27 19.89
CA ALA A 635 26.72 0.69 18.75
C ALA A 635 26.42 -0.75 19.16
N GLN A 636 25.12 -1.08 19.29
CA GLN A 636 24.74 -2.48 19.44
C GLN A 636 25.39 -3.18 18.26
N HIS A 637 26.31 -4.08 18.55
CA HIS A 637 26.94 -4.89 17.52
C HIS A 637 25.81 -5.75 16.93
N GLU A 638 25.40 -5.41 15.75
CA GLU A 638 24.33 -6.14 15.05
C GLU A 638 24.87 -7.53 14.77
N GLN A 639 24.28 -8.56 15.35
CA GLN A 639 24.78 -9.95 15.28
C GLN A 639 25.11 -10.42 13.87
N TRP A 640 24.38 -9.89 12.84
CA TRP A 640 24.67 -10.23 11.46
C TRP A 640 25.99 -9.65 10.92
N ARG A 641 26.55 -8.64 11.60
CA ARG A 641 27.86 -8.09 11.24
C ARG A 641 29.02 -9.06 11.56
N ASP A 642 28.78 -10.06 12.39
CA ASP A 642 29.74 -11.13 12.70
C ASP A 642 29.74 -12.25 11.66
N LEU A 643 28.82 -12.24 10.70
CA LEU A 643 28.77 -13.22 9.61
C LEU A 643 29.98 -13.07 8.66
N PRO A 644 30.35 -14.14 7.95
CA PRO A 644 31.31 -14.06 6.85
C PRO A 644 30.88 -13.00 5.81
N LEU A 645 31.84 -12.38 5.15
CA LEU A 645 31.61 -11.28 4.21
C LEU A 645 30.53 -11.58 3.16
N ALA A 646 30.57 -12.77 2.55
CA ALA A 646 29.56 -13.15 1.55
C ALA A 646 28.14 -13.19 2.14
N GLU A 647 28.02 -13.74 3.36
CA GLU A 647 26.74 -13.82 4.06
C GLU A 647 26.27 -12.43 4.55
N ARG A 648 27.19 -11.52 4.91
CA ARG A 648 26.85 -10.12 5.24
C ARG A 648 26.26 -9.41 4.02
N LEU A 649 26.90 -9.56 2.86
CA LEU A 649 26.41 -8.96 1.62
C LEU A 649 25.04 -9.53 1.21
N GLN A 650 24.85 -10.86 1.32
CA GLN A 650 23.55 -11.49 1.07
C GLN A 650 22.49 -11.00 2.04
N TYR A 651 22.79 -10.95 3.34
CA TYR A 651 21.87 -10.48 4.37
C TYR A 651 21.48 -9.01 4.15
N ALA A 652 22.47 -8.14 3.92
CA ALA A 652 22.26 -6.72 3.64
C ALA A 652 21.33 -6.53 2.43
N LEU A 653 21.54 -7.34 1.38
CA LEU A 653 20.71 -7.31 0.20
C LEU A 653 19.29 -7.78 0.49
N VAL A 654 19.11 -8.96 1.08
CA VAL A 654 17.80 -9.55 1.39
C VAL A 654 16.97 -8.63 2.30
N LYS A 655 17.62 -7.95 3.24
CA LYS A 655 16.97 -6.99 4.15
C LYS A 655 16.87 -5.57 3.58
N GLY A 656 17.52 -5.31 2.45
CA GLY A 656 17.56 -3.98 1.87
C GLY A 656 18.30 -2.96 2.73
N ILE A 657 19.41 -3.34 3.34
CA ILE A 657 20.24 -2.50 4.21
C ILE A 657 21.40 -1.93 3.37
N GLY A 658 21.39 -0.62 3.14
CA GLY A 658 22.43 0.07 2.38
C GLY A 658 23.59 0.62 3.22
N ASP A 659 23.41 0.73 4.52
CA ASP A 659 24.26 1.51 5.42
C ASP A 659 25.74 1.01 5.50
N TYR A 660 25.96 -0.27 5.26
CA TYR A 660 27.28 -0.91 5.33
C TYR A 660 27.85 -1.30 3.96
N LEU A 661 27.13 -1.04 2.87
CA LEU A 661 27.52 -1.52 1.53
C LEU A 661 28.90 -1.03 1.09
N GLU A 662 29.23 0.25 1.31
CA GLU A 662 30.52 0.80 0.92
C GLU A 662 31.69 0.07 1.61
N ALA A 663 31.57 -0.15 2.92
CA ALA A 663 32.61 -0.82 3.70
C ALA A 663 32.72 -2.31 3.33
N ASP A 664 31.58 -3.02 3.21
CA ASP A 664 31.57 -4.44 2.88
C ASP A 664 32.00 -4.70 1.43
N LEU A 665 31.64 -3.83 0.50
CA LEU A 665 32.10 -3.94 -0.90
C LEU A 665 33.58 -3.58 -1.05
N ALA A 666 34.09 -2.60 -0.29
CA ALA A 666 35.52 -2.29 -0.26
C ALA A 666 36.32 -3.50 0.28
N GLU A 667 35.85 -4.19 1.33
CA GLU A 667 36.41 -5.43 1.81
C GLU A 667 36.32 -6.53 0.74
N ALA A 668 35.16 -6.68 0.08
CA ALA A 668 34.95 -7.67 -0.96
C ALA A 668 35.90 -7.50 -2.16
N LEU A 669 36.21 -6.27 -2.56
CA LEU A 669 37.18 -5.98 -3.62
C LEU A 669 38.62 -6.46 -3.29
N THR A 670 38.92 -6.67 -2.02
CA THR A 670 40.22 -7.27 -1.61
C THR A 670 40.19 -8.79 -1.62
N VAL A 671 39.02 -9.41 -1.54
CA VAL A 671 38.84 -10.87 -1.44
C VAL A 671 38.52 -11.49 -2.79
N TYR A 672 37.71 -10.84 -3.60
CA TYR A 672 37.32 -11.37 -4.90
C TYR A 672 38.25 -10.90 -6.02
N PRO A 673 38.59 -11.76 -6.97
CA PRO A 673 39.58 -11.45 -8.03
C PRO A 673 39.12 -10.31 -8.96
N LYS A 674 37.82 -10.15 -9.15
CA LYS A 674 37.22 -9.14 -9.98
C LYS A 674 35.92 -8.63 -9.32
N ALA A 675 35.62 -7.34 -9.51
CA ALA A 675 34.39 -6.75 -9.01
C ALA A 675 33.11 -7.46 -9.53
N VAL A 676 33.14 -7.97 -10.74
CA VAL A 676 32.05 -8.76 -11.36
C VAL A 676 31.73 -10.02 -10.54
N ASN A 677 32.76 -10.67 -9.94
CA ASN A 677 32.52 -11.87 -9.12
C ASN A 677 31.78 -11.60 -7.80
N ILE A 678 31.78 -10.34 -7.32
CA ILE A 678 30.97 -9.93 -6.17
C ILE A 678 29.51 -9.84 -6.58
N ILE A 679 29.25 -9.35 -7.79
CA ILE A 679 27.89 -9.25 -8.34
C ILE A 679 27.34 -10.64 -8.64
N GLU A 680 28.07 -11.46 -9.39
CA GLU A 680 27.66 -12.80 -9.82
C GLU A 680 27.60 -13.82 -8.67
N GLY A 681 28.30 -13.58 -7.57
CA GLY A 681 28.31 -14.40 -6.37
C GLY A 681 27.34 -13.87 -5.31
N PRO A 682 27.86 -13.29 -4.20
CA PRO A 682 27.06 -13.00 -3.01
C PRO A 682 25.86 -12.07 -3.27
N LEU A 683 25.96 -11.11 -4.19
CA LEU A 683 24.85 -10.22 -4.48
C LEU A 683 23.72 -10.93 -5.25
N MET A 684 24.07 -11.73 -6.27
CA MET A 684 23.06 -12.51 -7.00
C MET A 684 22.45 -13.62 -6.15
N ASP A 685 23.21 -14.26 -5.27
CA ASP A 685 22.69 -15.24 -4.32
C ASP A 685 21.65 -14.61 -3.38
N GLY A 686 21.89 -13.37 -2.94
CA GLY A 686 20.93 -12.58 -2.20
C GLY A 686 19.65 -12.31 -3.00
N MET A 687 19.78 -11.90 -4.26
CA MET A 687 18.60 -11.65 -5.15
C MET A 687 17.83 -12.95 -5.44
N ASN A 688 18.50 -14.07 -5.61
CA ASN A 688 17.83 -15.37 -5.78
C ASN A 688 17.01 -15.73 -4.53
N THR A 689 17.55 -15.46 -3.33
CA THR A 689 16.82 -15.63 -2.07
C THR A 689 15.59 -14.73 -2.01
N VAL A 690 15.71 -13.46 -2.40
CA VAL A 690 14.57 -12.52 -2.50
C VAL A 690 13.49 -13.08 -3.44
N GLY A 691 13.86 -13.58 -4.61
CA GLY A 691 12.94 -14.19 -5.56
C GLY A 691 12.19 -15.39 -4.98
N GLN A 692 12.90 -16.27 -4.26
CA GLN A 692 12.27 -17.41 -3.59
C GLN A 692 11.29 -16.98 -2.47
N LEU A 693 11.67 -15.97 -1.67
CA LEU A 693 10.83 -15.44 -0.60
C LEU A 693 9.57 -14.77 -1.17
N PHE A 694 9.71 -14.01 -2.24
CA PHE A 694 8.59 -13.38 -2.93
C PHE A 694 7.66 -14.43 -3.56
N GLY A 695 8.20 -15.38 -4.32
CA GLY A 695 7.42 -16.46 -4.95
C GLY A 695 6.72 -17.39 -3.96
N SER A 696 7.24 -17.50 -2.71
CA SER A 696 6.59 -18.26 -1.62
C SER A 696 5.63 -17.42 -0.76
N GLY A 697 5.42 -16.14 -1.08
CA GLY A 697 4.56 -15.23 -0.31
C GLY A 697 5.14 -14.80 1.06
N LYS A 698 6.42 -15.06 1.31
CA LYS A 698 7.11 -14.64 2.54
C LYS A 698 7.71 -13.24 2.48
N MET A 699 7.74 -12.66 1.29
CA MET A 699 8.17 -11.29 1.04
C MET A 699 7.13 -10.64 0.14
N PHE A 700 6.81 -9.37 0.34
CA PHE A 700 5.83 -8.64 -0.45
C PHE A 700 6.49 -7.54 -1.30
N LEU A 701 5.77 -7.01 -2.27
CA LEU A 701 6.33 -6.16 -3.32
C LEU A 701 7.17 -4.97 -2.82
N PRO A 702 6.74 -4.15 -1.86
CA PRO A 702 7.58 -3.06 -1.33
C PRO A 702 8.94 -3.51 -0.79
N GLN A 703 9.01 -4.72 -0.21
CA GLN A 703 10.28 -5.29 0.26
C GLN A 703 11.19 -5.66 -0.91
N VAL A 704 10.65 -6.25 -1.99
CA VAL A 704 11.40 -6.57 -3.21
C VAL A 704 11.96 -5.30 -3.85
N VAL A 705 11.16 -4.25 -3.93
CA VAL A 705 11.57 -2.94 -4.46
C VAL A 705 12.73 -2.36 -3.63
N LYS A 706 12.66 -2.47 -2.32
CA LYS A 706 13.74 -2.06 -1.40
C LYS A 706 15.04 -2.83 -1.66
N THR A 707 14.97 -4.16 -1.80
CA THR A 707 16.15 -4.99 -2.09
C THR A 707 16.75 -4.70 -3.46
N ALA A 708 15.91 -4.44 -4.48
CA ALA A 708 16.36 -4.05 -5.81
C ALA A 708 17.13 -2.71 -5.79
N ARG A 709 16.68 -1.75 -4.97
CA ARG A 709 17.38 -0.48 -4.74
C ARG A 709 18.77 -0.73 -4.11
N THR A 710 18.85 -1.58 -3.11
CA THR A 710 20.13 -1.95 -2.46
C THR A 710 21.10 -2.60 -3.45
N MET A 711 20.59 -3.48 -4.32
CA MET A 711 21.38 -4.08 -5.41
C MET A 711 21.92 -3.01 -6.37
N LYS A 712 21.06 -2.05 -6.77
CA LYS A 712 21.48 -0.93 -7.64
C LYS A 712 22.57 -0.08 -7.01
N GLN A 713 22.49 0.20 -5.71
CA GLN A 713 23.52 0.91 -4.97
C GLN A 713 24.84 0.12 -4.95
N ALA A 714 24.77 -1.18 -4.66
CA ALA A 714 25.97 -2.03 -4.67
C ALA A 714 26.65 -2.05 -6.05
N VAL A 715 25.88 -2.20 -7.12
CA VAL A 715 26.40 -2.15 -8.50
C VAL A 715 27.04 -0.80 -8.81
N ALA A 716 26.40 0.32 -8.42
CA ALA A 716 26.95 1.67 -8.62
C ALA A 716 28.30 1.86 -7.90
N ILE A 717 28.49 1.31 -6.70
CA ILE A 717 29.75 1.35 -5.96
C ILE A 717 30.83 0.51 -6.68
N LEU A 718 30.45 -0.63 -7.24
CA LEU A 718 31.38 -1.54 -7.94
C LEU A 718 31.71 -1.10 -9.37
N GLN A 719 30.87 -0.27 -9.99
CA GLN A 719 31.00 0.18 -11.38
C GLN A 719 32.39 0.74 -11.73
N PRO A 720 33.00 1.68 -10.95
CA PRO A 720 34.33 2.20 -11.23
C PRO A 720 35.40 1.10 -11.29
N HIS A 721 35.30 0.11 -10.38
CA HIS A 721 36.27 -1.01 -10.31
C HIS A 721 36.10 -2.05 -11.43
N ILE A 722 34.89 -2.11 -12.02
CA ILE A 722 34.64 -2.90 -13.23
C ILE A 722 35.27 -2.22 -14.42
N GLU A 723 35.21 -0.88 -14.46
CA GLU A 723 35.77 -0.06 -15.54
C GLU A 723 37.30 0.03 -15.53
N GLU A 724 37.90 0.13 -14.34
CA GLU A 724 39.39 0.09 -14.19
C GLU A 724 40.04 -1.21 -14.69
N GLY A 725 39.29 -2.31 -14.74
CA GLY A 725 39.74 -3.60 -15.26
C GLY A 725 39.59 -3.81 -16.77
N ARG A 726 39.08 -2.81 -17.50
CA ARG A 726 38.83 -2.89 -18.96
C ARG A 726 39.47 -1.74 -19.71
N THR A 727 40.33 -2.09 -20.68
CA THR A 727 40.74 -1.18 -21.75
C THR A 727 39.56 -0.96 -22.71
N GLU A 728 39.09 0.29 -22.77
CA GLU A 728 38.12 0.84 -23.71
C GLU A 728 36.74 0.20 -23.88
N GLY A 729 35.71 0.90 -23.37
CA GLY A 729 34.29 0.71 -23.66
C GLY A 729 33.51 0.00 -22.56
N THR A 730 32.82 0.75 -21.72
CA THR A 730 31.83 0.26 -20.74
C THR A 730 30.71 -0.50 -21.45
N ALA A 731 30.81 -1.82 -21.52
CA ALA A 731 29.68 -2.61 -21.97
C ALA A 731 28.71 -2.81 -20.78
N LYS A 732 27.49 -2.26 -20.86
CA LYS A 732 26.36 -2.72 -20.09
C LYS A 732 26.19 -4.22 -20.32
N ALA A 733 25.54 -4.92 -19.39
CA ALA A 733 25.31 -6.37 -19.51
C ALA A 733 24.49 -6.72 -20.77
N GLY A 734 23.75 -5.76 -21.32
CA GLY A 734 22.97 -5.83 -22.55
C GLY A 734 21.89 -4.74 -22.57
N LYS A 735 21.26 -4.57 -23.74
CA LYS A 735 20.10 -3.69 -23.93
C LYS A 735 18.81 -4.50 -23.93
N VAL A 736 17.86 -4.15 -23.07
CA VAL A 736 16.57 -4.82 -22.94
C VAL A 736 15.46 -3.81 -23.23
N LEU A 737 14.65 -4.10 -24.23
CA LEU A 737 13.43 -3.35 -24.51
C LEU A 737 12.27 -4.02 -23.77
N ILE A 738 11.50 -3.26 -23.02
CA ILE A 738 10.30 -3.75 -22.35
C ILE A 738 9.07 -2.97 -22.78
N ALA A 739 7.97 -3.69 -22.97
CA ALA A 739 6.69 -3.09 -23.36
C ALA A 739 5.52 -3.87 -22.78
N THR A 740 4.47 -3.16 -22.37
CA THR A 740 3.15 -3.78 -22.24
C THR A 740 2.50 -3.76 -23.61
N VAL A 741 2.05 -4.93 -24.08
CA VAL A 741 1.54 -5.10 -25.42
C VAL A 741 0.26 -4.30 -25.68
N LYS A 742 -0.05 -4.10 -26.94
CA LYS A 742 -1.23 -3.39 -27.46
C LYS A 742 -2.51 -3.84 -26.74
N GLY A 743 -3.38 -2.88 -26.41
CA GLY A 743 -4.65 -3.14 -25.73
C GLY A 743 -4.56 -3.43 -24.24
N ASP A 744 -3.37 -3.36 -23.64
CA ASP A 744 -3.16 -3.59 -22.21
C ASP A 744 -2.48 -2.39 -21.55
N VAL A 745 -3.10 -1.87 -20.51
CA VAL A 745 -2.65 -0.67 -19.77
C VAL A 745 -1.95 -0.99 -18.45
N HIS A 746 -1.83 -2.28 -18.10
CA HIS A 746 -1.27 -2.72 -16.85
C HIS A 746 0.26 -2.76 -16.92
N ASP A 747 0.91 -1.79 -16.28
CA ASP A 747 2.35 -1.58 -16.35
C ASP A 747 3.13 -2.02 -15.10
N ILE A 748 2.47 -2.27 -13.99
CA ILE A 748 3.12 -2.55 -12.70
C ILE A 748 4.11 -3.72 -12.82
N GLY A 749 3.68 -4.83 -13.42
CA GLY A 749 4.55 -6.00 -13.65
C GLY A 749 5.74 -5.68 -14.54
N LYS A 750 5.52 -4.94 -15.62
CA LYS A 750 6.56 -4.48 -16.54
C LYS A 750 7.56 -3.57 -15.82
N ASN A 751 7.07 -2.60 -15.06
CA ASN A 751 7.90 -1.64 -14.34
C ASN A 751 8.80 -2.35 -13.31
N ILE A 752 8.28 -3.36 -12.61
CA ILE A 752 9.09 -4.21 -11.71
C ILE A 752 10.21 -4.92 -12.46
N VAL A 753 9.91 -5.52 -13.62
CA VAL A 753 10.93 -6.17 -14.45
C VAL A 753 11.97 -5.16 -14.91
N GLY A 754 11.54 -3.98 -15.38
CA GLY A 754 12.45 -2.90 -15.81
C GLY A 754 13.43 -2.48 -14.72
N VAL A 755 12.91 -2.33 -13.52
CA VAL A 755 13.72 -2.03 -12.33
C VAL A 755 14.71 -3.13 -12.01
N VAL A 756 14.25 -4.36 -11.94
CA VAL A 756 15.11 -5.52 -11.63
C VAL A 756 16.20 -5.68 -12.68
N MET A 757 15.88 -5.48 -13.95
CA MET A 757 16.87 -5.51 -15.04
C MET A 757 17.88 -4.36 -14.95
N ALA A 758 17.42 -3.13 -14.72
CA ALA A 758 18.30 -1.96 -14.56
C ALA A 758 19.24 -2.12 -13.35
N CYS A 759 18.76 -2.70 -12.25
CA CYS A 759 19.58 -3.01 -11.07
C CYS A 759 20.66 -4.06 -11.36
N ASN A 760 20.48 -4.90 -12.36
CA ASN A 760 21.45 -5.90 -12.80
C ASN A 760 22.29 -5.44 -14.01
N ASN A 761 22.49 -4.12 -14.14
CA ASN A 761 23.37 -3.49 -15.13
C ASN A 761 22.93 -3.64 -16.59
N TYR A 762 21.63 -3.91 -16.84
CA TYR A 762 21.08 -3.84 -18.20
C TYR A 762 20.66 -2.40 -18.54
N GLU A 763 20.80 -2.05 -19.80
CA GLU A 763 20.16 -0.84 -20.32
C GLU A 763 18.70 -1.17 -20.64
N VAL A 764 17.77 -0.58 -19.90
CA VAL A 764 16.34 -0.81 -20.09
C VAL A 764 15.75 0.32 -20.91
N ILE A 765 15.10 -0.05 -22.02
CA ILE A 765 14.31 0.83 -22.86
C ILE A 765 12.86 0.49 -22.60
N ASP A 766 12.19 1.30 -21.79
CA ASP A 766 10.77 1.13 -21.48
C ASP A 766 9.93 1.89 -22.51
N MET A 767 9.08 1.16 -23.23
CA MET A 767 8.16 1.73 -24.22
C MET A 767 6.79 2.10 -23.65
N GLY A 768 6.56 1.83 -22.35
CA GLY A 768 5.27 2.08 -21.73
C GLY A 768 4.23 0.99 -21.98
N VAL A 769 2.97 1.39 -22.06
CA VAL A 769 1.80 0.52 -22.21
C VAL A 769 1.18 0.64 -23.61
N MET A 770 0.30 -0.30 -23.96
CA MET A 770 -0.47 -0.29 -25.21
C MET A 770 0.39 -0.20 -26.47
N VAL A 771 1.59 -0.76 -26.44
CA VAL A 771 2.57 -0.58 -27.53
C VAL A 771 2.25 -1.49 -28.72
N PRO A 772 1.99 -0.91 -29.92
CA PRO A 772 1.72 -1.71 -31.11
C PRO A 772 2.93 -2.57 -31.53
N PRO A 773 2.70 -3.77 -32.09
CA PRO A 773 3.75 -4.68 -32.54
C PRO A 773 4.80 -4.02 -33.45
N GLU A 774 4.35 -3.22 -34.41
CA GLU A 774 5.23 -2.55 -35.37
C GLU A 774 6.16 -1.52 -34.71
N GLN A 775 5.69 -0.89 -33.62
CA GLN A 775 6.50 0.06 -32.85
C GLN A 775 7.57 -0.65 -32.02
N ILE A 776 7.21 -1.79 -31.40
CA ILE A 776 8.16 -2.62 -30.67
C ILE A 776 9.28 -3.09 -31.60
N VAL A 777 8.93 -3.64 -32.76
CA VAL A 777 9.89 -4.14 -33.75
C VAL A 777 10.77 -3.01 -34.29
N ARG A 778 10.18 -1.87 -34.66
CA ARG A 778 10.94 -0.71 -35.15
C ARG A 778 11.92 -0.21 -34.09
N LYS A 779 11.49 -0.03 -32.86
CA LYS A 779 12.33 0.45 -31.77
C LYS A 779 13.44 -0.55 -31.43
N ALA A 780 13.16 -1.83 -31.47
CA ALA A 780 14.15 -2.88 -31.27
C ALA A 780 15.27 -2.83 -32.31
N ILE A 781 14.93 -2.54 -33.61
CA ILE A 781 15.90 -2.38 -34.67
C ILE A 781 16.72 -1.09 -34.50
N GLU A 782 16.03 0.04 -34.23
CA GLU A 782 16.66 1.36 -34.06
C GLU A 782 17.70 1.35 -32.95
N GLU A 783 17.36 0.79 -31.80
CA GLU A 783 18.19 0.75 -30.57
C GLU A 783 19.15 -0.43 -30.57
N LYS A 784 19.01 -1.39 -31.48
CA LYS A 784 19.80 -2.63 -31.52
C LYS A 784 19.76 -3.38 -30.19
N VAL A 785 18.56 -3.67 -29.72
CA VAL A 785 18.36 -4.32 -28.43
C VAL A 785 18.76 -5.80 -28.48
N ASP A 786 19.22 -6.31 -27.37
CA ASP A 786 19.68 -7.70 -27.23
C ASP A 786 18.54 -8.63 -26.79
N ILE A 787 17.54 -8.10 -26.07
CA ILE A 787 16.39 -8.85 -25.54
C ILE A 787 15.14 -7.97 -25.63
N ILE A 788 13.98 -8.60 -25.87
CA ILE A 788 12.67 -7.96 -25.81
C ILE A 788 11.87 -8.62 -24.68
N GLY A 789 11.37 -7.82 -23.74
CA GLY A 789 10.45 -8.23 -22.67
C GLY A 789 9.03 -7.77 -22.98
N LEU A 790 8.09 -8.69 -23.05
CA LEU A 790 6.68 -8.41 -23.28
C LEU A 790 5.87 -8.70 -22.01
N SER A 791 5.03 -7.76 -21.62
CA SER A 791 4.14 -7.88 -20.45
C SER A 791 2.68 -7.78 -20.88
N GLY A 792 1.82 -8.49 -20.17
CA GLY A 792 0.37 -8.42 -20.31
C GLY A 792 -0.36 -9.01 -19.11
N LEU A 793 -1.48 -8.38 -18.73
CA LEU A 793 -2.29 -8.79 -17.58
C LEU A 793 -3.67 -9.30 -17.98
N ILE A 794 -4.18 -8.94 -19.14
CA ILE A 794 -5.50 -9.30 -19.61
C ILE A 794 -5.43 -10.38 -20.70
N THR A 795 -6.50 -11.15 -20.85
CA THR A 795 -6.52 -12.25 -21.86
C THR A 795 -6.23 -11.81 -23.29
N PRO A 796 -6.72 -10.66 -23.78
CA PRO A 796 -6.37 -10.17 -25.12
C PRO A 796 -4.88 -9.95 -25.35
N SER A 797 -4.12 -9.62 -24.31
CA SER A 797 -2.67 -9.43 -24.40
C SER A 797 -1.92 -10.66 -24.89
N LEU A 798 -2.46 -11.85 -24.63
CA LEU A 798 -1.89 -13.12 -25.09
C LEU A 798 -1.81 -13.23 -26.61
N GLU A 799 -2.82 -12.73 -27.31
CA GLU A 799 -2.86 -12.72 -28.77
C GLU A 799 -1.95 -11.64 -29.35
N GLU A 800 -1.89 -10.48 -28.68
CA GLU A 800 -0.99 -9.42 -29.08
C GLU A 800 0.48 -9.80 -28.94
N MET A 801 0.86 -10.59 -27.94
CA MET A 801 2.21 -11.16 -27.84
C MET A 801 2.56 -12.05 -29.04
N VAL A 802 1.60 -12.82 -29.53
CA VAL A 802 1.76 -13.61 -30.75
C VAL A 802 1.95 -12.69 -31.98
N ASN A 803 1.21 -11.58 -32.04
CA ASN A 803 1.32 -10.62 -33.11
C ASN A 803 2.70 -9.94 -33.11
N VAL A 804 3.23 -9.58 -31.95
CA VAL A 804 4.60 -8.99 -31.83
C VAL A 804 5.65 -9.94 -32.42
N VAL A 805 5.65 -11.21 -32.00
CA VAL A 805 6.68 -12.15 -32.51
C VAL A 805 6.48 -12.49 -34.00
N ARG A 806 5.26 -12.43 -34.54
CA ARG A 806 5.02 -12.55 -35.98
C ARG A 806 5.60 -11.36 -36.77
N GLU A 807 5.45 -10.15 -36.24
CA GLU A 807 6.06 -8.96 -36.86
C GLU A 807 7.59 -9.01 -36.75
N MET A 808 8.14 -9.53 -35.62
CA MET A 808 9.59 -9.77 -35.49
C MET A 808 10.09 -10.78 -36.55
N GLU A 809 9.39 -11.89 -36.76
CA GLU A 809 9.71 -12.91 -37.75
C GLU A 809 9.66 -12.34 -39.19
N LYS A 810 8.63 -11.55 -39.51
CA LYS A 810 8.55 -10.83 -40.79
C LYS A 810 9.72 -9.87 -41.01
N ALA A 811 10.19 -9.23 -39.95
CA ALA A 811 11.35 -8.34 -39.97
C ALA A 811 12.71 -9.07 -39.99
N GLY A 812 12.71 -10.41 -39.92
CA GLY A 812 13.94 -11.22 -39.86
C GLY A 812 14.72 -11.08 -38.56
N LEU A 813 14.05 -10.69 -37.47
CA LEU A 813 14.65 -10.58 -36.15
C LEU A 813 14.58 -11.93 -35.43
N HIS A 814 15.67 -12.35 -34.81
CA HIS A 814 15.75 -13.54 -33.96
C HIS A 814 16.21 -13.20 -32.53
N ILE A 815 15.87 -12.00 -32.07
CA ILE A 815 16.21 -11.49 -30.73
C ILE A 815 15.44 -12.31 -29.70
N PRO A 816 16.06 -12.76 -28.60
CA PRO A 816 15.38 -13.43 -27.52
C PRO A 816 14.19 -12.64 -26.97
N VAL A 817 13.07 -13.32 -26.75
CA VAL A 817 11.86 -12.73 -26.22
C VAL A 817 11.53 -13.33 -24.85
N MET A 818 11.34 -12.51 -23.86
CA MET A 818 10.93 -12.85 -22.50
C MET A 818 9.46 -12.47 -22.33
N ILE A 819 8.61 -13.45 -22.04
CA ILE A 819 7.16 -13.27 -21.90
C ILE A 819 6.81 -13.30 -20.41
N GLY A 820 6.24 -12.20 -19.91
CA GLY A 820 5.79 -12.06 -18.52
C GLY A 820 4.38 -11.49 -18.39
N GLY A 821 3.87 -11.53 -17.17
CA GLY A 821 2.54 -11.03 -16.82
C GLY A 821 1.62 -12.13 -16.27
N ALA A 822 0.64 -11.72 -15.48
CA ALA A 822 -0.17 -12.65 -14.67
C ALA A 822 -1.04 -13.63 -15.50
N THR A 823 -1.42 -13.26 -16.72
CA THR A 823 -2.19 -14.13 -17.62
C THR A 823 -1.32 -15.02 -18.50
N THR A 824 0.00 -14.77 -18.53
CA THR A 824 0.90 -15.55 -19.38
C THR A 824 1.25 -16.90 -18.75
N SER A 825 1.53 -17.87 -19.59
CA SER A 825 1.95 -19.19 -19.15
C SER A 825 2.91 -19.85 -20.11
N GLU A 826 3.69 -20.78 -19.60
CA GLU A 826 4.61 -21.56 -20.42
C GLU A 826 3.88 -22.37 -21.51
N LEU A 827 2.68 -22.88 -21.20
CA LEU A 827 1.86 -23.59 -22.17
C LEU A 827 1.38 -22.69 -23.30
N HIS A 828 0.97 -21.45 -23.00
CA HIS A 828 0.61 -20.46 -24.03
C HIS A 828 1.80 -20.15 -24.92
N VAL A 829 3.00 -19.95 -24.35
CA VAL A 829 4.23 -19.75 -25.11
C VAL A 829 4.50 -20.96 -26.01
N ALA A 830 4.42 -22.19 -25.47
CA ALA A 830 4.65 -23.42 -26.20
C ALA A 830 3.68 -23.65 -27.36
N LEU A 831 2.38 -23.33 -27.18
CA LEU A 831 1.32 -23.60 -28.15
C LEU A 831 1.14 -22.50 -29.20
N LYS A 832 1.34 -21.23 -28.81
CA LYS A 832 0.91 -20.08 -29.64
C LYS A 832 2.05 -19.16 -30.07
N ILE A 833 3.07 -18.96 -29.24
CA ILE A 833 4.14 -18.00 -29.53
C ILE A 833 5.34 -18.69 -30.19
N ALA A 834 5.93 -19.68 -29.53
CA ALA A 834 7.10 -20.37 -30.03
C ALA A 834 6.94 -20.99 -31.43
N PRO A 835 5.78 -21.53 -31.87
CA PRO A 835 5.64 -22.08 -33.22
C PRO A 835 5.70 -21.07 -34.37
N VAL A 836 5.53 -19.78 -34.06
CA VAL A 836 5.46 -18.73 -35.11
C VAL A 836 6.68 -17.81 -35.07
N TYR A 837 7.70 -18.18 -34.29
CA TYR A 837 8.93 -17.38 -34.13
C TYR A 837 10.19 -18.24 -34.15
N GLY A 838 11.20 -17.83 -34.92
CA GLY A 838 12.45 -18.56 -35.08
C GLY A 838 13.50 -18.30 -33.98
N GLY A 839 13.30 -17.30 -33.15
CA GLY A 839 14.17 -16.97 -32.01
C GLY A 839 13.74 -17.62 -30.70
N PRO A 840 14.58 -17.54 -29.64
CA PRO A 840 14.20 -18.10 -28.34
C PRO A 840 13.07 -17.29 -27.68
N VAL A 841 12.04 -17.98 -27.19
CA VAL A 841 10.96 -17.39 -26.41
C VAL A 841 10.91 -18.03 -25.03
N VAL A 842 11.12 -17.26 -23.99
CA VAL A 842 11.16 -17.75 -22.61
C VAL A 842 10.00 -17.19 -21.81
N TRP A 843 9.25 -18.07 -21.20
CA TRP A 843 8.24 -17.64 -20.24
C TRP A 843 8.87 -17.34 -18.88
N MET A 844 8.55 -16.16 -18.34
CA MET A 844 9.04 -15.65 -17.08
C MET A 844 7.96 -15.77 -16.01
N LYS A 845 8.17 -16.64 -15.06
CA LYS A 845 7.20 -16.88 -13.97
C LYS A 845 7.11 -15.70 -13.00
N ASP A 846 8.23 -15.05 -12.73
CA ASP A 846 8.31 -13.89 -11.86
C ASP A 846 9.42 -12.92 -12.30
N ALA A 847 9.33 -11.68 -11.80
CA ALA A 847 10.23 -10.61 -12.21
C ALA A 847 11.69 -10.85 -11.79
N SER A 848 11.93 -11.55 -10.69
CA SER A 848 13.27 -11.73 -10.13
C SER A 848 14.16 -12.66 -10.97
N GLN A 849 13.54 -13.52 -11.79
CA GLN A 849 14.26 -14.47 -12.65
C GLN A 849 14.81 -13.83 -13.94
N ASN A 850 14.28 -12.66 -14.31
CA ASN A 850 14.63 -12.03 -15.60
C ASN A 850 16.13 -11.79 -15.78
N PRO A 851 16.90 -11.27 -14.79
CA PRO A 851 18.32 -11.04 -14.99
C PRO A 851 19.13 -12.32 -15.19
N LEU A 852 18.79 -13.38 -14.46
CA LEU A 852 19.48 -14.67 -14.57
C LEU A 852 19.26 -15.31 -15.94
N VAL A 853 18.03 -15.25 -16.44
CA VAL A 853 17.67 -15.76 -17.77
C VAL A 853 18.32 -14.91 -18.85
N ALA A 854 18.27 -13.58 -18.72
CA ALA A 854 18.89 -12.64 -19.65
C ALA A 854 20.41 -12.86 -19.75
N GLN A 855 21.08 -13.03 -18.60
CA GLN A 855 22.51 -13.32 -18.56
C GLN A 855 22.86 -14.59 -19.35
N ARG A 856 22.06 -15.65 -19.19
CA ARG A 856 22.26 -16.90 -19.92
C ARG A 856 21.98 -16.74 -21.41
N LEU A 857 20.94 -16.00 -21.78
CA LEU A 857 20.59 -15.72 -23.18
C LEU A 857 21.70 -14.94 -23.92
N LEU A 858 22.42 -14.07 -23.18
CA LEU A 858 23.47 -13.23 -23.76
C LEU A 858 24.90 -13.81 -23.57
N SER A 859 25.05 -14.97 -22.94
CA SER A 859 26.33 -15.66 -22.84
C SER A 859 26.68 -16.35 -24.17
N ASP A 860 27.98 -16.56 -24.44
CA ASP A 860 28.45 -17.22 -25.66
C ASP A 860 27.85 -18.64 -25.79
N GLY A 861 27.06 -18.85 -26.84
CA GLY A 861 26.34 -20.11 -27.08
C GLY A 861 25.08 -20.32 -26.21
N GLY A 862 24.84 -19.47 -25.21
CA GLY A 862 23.76 -19.66 -24.24
C GLY A 862 22.35 -19.51 -24.85
N SER A 863 22.19 -18.63 -25.84
CA SER A 863 20.93 -18.45 -26.57
C SER A 863 20.55 -19.71 -27.36
N GLU A 864 21.51 -20.34 -28.03
CA GLU A 864 21.31 -21.56 -28.83
C GLU A 864 20.99 -22.76 -27.92
N ASP A 865 21.69 -22.90 -26.79
CA ASP A 865 21.45 -23.95 -25.81
C ASP A 865 20.07 -23.83 -25.16
N ILE A 866 19.65 -22.61 -24.79
CA ILE A 866 18.32 -22.35 -24.25
C ILE A 866 17.26 -22.64 -25.29
N GLN A 867 17.44 -22.17 -26.53
CA GLN A 867 16.50 -22.40 -27.61
C GLN A 867 16.31 -23.90 -27.90
N HIS A 868 17.41 -24.67 -27.93
CA HIS A 868 17.34 -26.12 -28.12
C HIS A 868 16.54 -26.82 -27.02
N ASN A 869 16.87 -26.53 -25.76
CA ASN A 869 16.17 -27.09 -24.61
C ASN A 869 14.68 -26.69 -24.56
N LEU A 870 14.37 -25.43 -24.88
CA LEU A 870 12.98 -24.97 -24.93
C LEU A 870 12.20 -25.61 -26.08
N ASN A 871 12.82 -25.79 -27.24
CA ASN A 871 12.16 -26.43 -28.39
C ASN A 871 11.76 -27.89 -28.07
N GLU A 872 12.63 -28.66 -27.41
CA GLU A 872 12.31 -30.01 -26.96
C GLU A 872 11.17 -29.99 -25.93
N LYS A 873 11.28 -29.13 -24.92
CA LYS A 873 10.25 -28.98 -23.88
C LYS A 873 8.89 -28.57 -24.45
N TYR A 874 8.89 -27.57 -25.33
CA TYR A 874 7.66 -27.07 -25.94
C TYR A 874 7.04 -28.07 -26.93
N ALA A 875 7.86 -28.84 -27.64
CA ALA A 875 7.37 -29.94 -28.47
C ALA A 875 6.64 -31.00 -27.61
N HIS A 876 7.26 -31.40 -26.51
CA HIS A 876 6.63 -32.36 -25.58
C HIS A 876 5.31 -31.83 -25.01
N MET A 877 5.28 -30.52 -24.58
CA MET A 877 4.06 -29.89 -24.08
C MET A 877 2.94 -29.85 -25.14
N ARG A 878 3.29 -29.56 -26.38
CA ARG A 878 2.31 -29.59 -27.51
C ARG A 878 1.76 -30.99 -27.73
N ASP A 879 2.62 -31.99 -27.73
CA ASP A 879 2.21 -33.39 -27.94
C ASP A 879 1.31 -33.87 -26.81
N GLU A 880 1.63 -33.56 -25.59
CA GLU A 880 0.80 -33.86 -24.43
C GLU A 880 -0.57 -33.18 -24.48
N TYR A 881 -0.59 -31.90 -24.84
CA TYR A 881 -1.84 -31.13 -24.99
C TYR A 881 -2.72 -31.72 -26.11
N ASN A 882 -2.14 -32.00 -27.28
CA ASN A 882 -2.86 -32.56 -28.41
C ASN A 882 -3.36 -33.98 -28.12
N SER A 883 -2.60 -34.79 -27.39
CA SER A 883 -3.02 -36.15 -27.01
C SER A 883 -4.23 -36.13 -26.08
N LYS A 884 -4.32 -35.16 -25.19
CA LYS A 884 -5.48 -34.96 -24.31
C LYS A 884 -6.72 -34.53 -25.08
N GLN A 885 -6.57 -33.72 -26.13
CA GLN A 885 -7.68 -33.35 -27.00
C GLN A 885 -8.18 -34.50 -27.91
N GLN A 886 -7.29 -35.41 -28.33
CA GLN A 886 -7.65 -36.56 -29.14
C GLN A 886 -8.42 -37.64 -28.36
N GLN A 887 -8.50 -37.57 -27.05
CA GLN A 887 -9.29 -38.48 -26.20
C GLN A 887 -10.80 -38.15 -26.15
N LEU A 888 -11.24 -37.07 -26.77
CA LEU A 888 -12.66 -36.78 -26.91
C LEU A 888 -13.30 -37.74 -27.90
N SER A 889 -14.19 -38.62 -27.43
CA SER A 889 -15.04 -39.46 -28.26
C SER A 889 -15.86 -38.60 -29.21
N SER A 890 -16.07 -39.08 -30.44
CA SER A 890 -17.02 -38.40 -31.32
C SER A 890 -18.40 -38.34 -30.65
N ILE A 891 -19.21 -37.34 -30.99
CA ILE A 891 -20.56 -37.22 -30.42
C ILE A 891 -21.42 -38.45 -30.63
N ASP A 892 -21.19 -39.20 -31.72
CA ASP A 892 -21.90 -40.42 -32.04
C ASP A 892 -21.44 -41.59 -31.17
N GLU A 893 -20.15 -41.67 -30.83
CA GLU A 893 -19.62 -42.62 -29.85
C GLU A 893 -20.07 -42.29 -28.44
N ALA A 894 -20.07 -41.05 -28.06
CA ALA A 894 -20.56 -40.60 -26.76
C ALA A 894 -22.07 -40.89 -26.61
N ARG A 895 -22.84 -40.73 -27.68
CA ARG A 895 -24.25 -41.10 -27.70
C ARG A 895 -24.47 -42.61 -27.63
N LYS A 896 -23.63 -43.44 -28.26
CA LYS A 896 -23.66 -44.90 -28.18
C LYS A 896 -23.26 -45.39 -26.78
N ASN A 897 -22.34 -44.74 -26.14
CA ASN A 897 -21.86 -45.06 -24.79
C ASN A 897 -22.67 -44.36 -23.67
N LYS A 898 -23.81 -43.79 -24.01
CA LYS A 898 -24.70 -43.16 -23.05
C LYS A 898 -25.07 -44.15 -21.94
N LEU A 899 -24.85 -43.79 -20.72
CA LEU A 899 -25.23 -44.55 -19.55
C LEU A 899 -26.77 -44.76 -19.56
N ASN A 900 -27.22 -45.96 -19.74
CA ASN A 900 -28.64 -46.31 -19.72
C ASN A 900 -28.97 -46.76 -18.31
N LEU A 901 -29.44 -45.86 -17.47
CA LEU A 901 -29.76 -46.09 -16.06
C LEU A 901 -31.23 -46.57 -15.86
N TRP A 902 -32.04 -46.71 -16.96
CA TRP A 902 -33.46 -47.10 -16.94
C TRP A 902 -33.74 -48.23 -17.92
#